data_ad5280ec424e207c8f45fb3273548833
#
_entry.id   ad5280ec424e207c8f45fb3273548833
#
_cell.length_a   1.000
_cell.length_b   1.000
_cell.length_c   1.000
_cell.angle_alpha   90.00
_cell.angle_beta   90.00
_cell.angle_gamma   90.00
#
_symmetry.space_group_name_H-M   'P 1'
#
loop_
_entity.id
_entity.type
_entity.pdbx_description
1 polymer ?
#
loop_
_entity_poly.entity_id
_entity_poly.type
_entity_poly.pdbx_seq_one_letter_code
_entity_poly.pdbx_strand_id
1 'polypeptide(L)'
;MVTQHARRARLTALGTALLTVPLALTALPAQAVTGTAASDATYGYTARLDIGDGTRACSGTLVDTEWLLTAASCFADDPATSTTVPAGKPKLTTTATIGRTDLTTTAGVVRTVVELVPRTDRDLVLARLNRPVTTVTPVALATTQAAAGETLTFTGYGRTRDEWAPLKLHTGTLSVDSSDATTATVTGQDAAVCAGDAGGPEIRVSGGKATLVAVNSRSWQGGCFGTDTTETRTGGIATRVDDLGDWVASKAGATRITDFDCDGVEDTAVGDPLASVNGLSEAGLVKVVYGGGRTSAVLHQDLDTVPGGAEAGDRFGETLAVVDWDEDGCSDLVVGVPHEDIGEVADGGLVTVLYGSPDGLGQGRAAFNYQQGTGTGAIDANTSVEGDGMGSALAAGTAADGEPYLAIGVPGKNLKGYVDAGLVFYLRGSTNTSIHQDDTGVVGVIEAGDRFGAALAASPNNLAIGAPGETSDSGAADAGSVTIFKHALSAAGIPTPVATVDQDSSGISDAAEAGDRFGAALSMIAYRPDGAASATDSILAVGTPGETLWVGTTSYADAGQVSTLRISASGTVSELATVHQGVAGVSGASAAGDGFGTAVAAANTAPRAVGTTATLLLAVGVPGKDIDTATDAGMVQTFSLLGAPGDSDHWIQAGNERGLPGTPGAAQKVGAFLNATGTHLWIGMPYGPAERGAVHGIPWSNAMGGTGATVTTYQPGVGALPLTGKAFGMAIR
;
A
#
# COMPACT_ATOMS: atom_id res chain seq x y z
N MET A 1 -11.90 62.12 39.32
CA MET A 1 -11.85 62.64 40.69
C MET A 1 -10.93 61.74 41.46
N VAL A 2 -9.75 62.17 41.59
CA VAL A 2 -9.14 62.72 42.82
C VAL A 2 -8.59 61.59 43.69
N THR A 3 -7.33 61.34 43.55
CA THR A 3 -6.06 61.76 44.22
C THR A 3 -5.66 60.84 45.37
N GLN A 4 -4.45 60.19 45.21
CA GLN A 4 -3.17 60.53 45.85
C GLN A 4 -3.18 60.47 47.41
N HIS A 5 -2.26 59.73 48.08
CA HIS A 5 -0.92 60.17 48.36
C HIS A 5 -0.10 59.12 49.09
N ALA A 6 1.14 59.11 48.76
CA ALA A 6 2.31 58.54 49.39
C ALA A 6 2.62 59.10 50.79
N ARG A 7 3.43 58.35 51.61
CA ARG A 7 4.66 58.90 52.22
C ARG A 7 5.51 57.85 52.95
N ARG A 8 6.75 58.06 52.78
CA ARG A 8 7.96 57.40 53.34
C ARG A 8 8.11 57.65 54.84
N ALA A 9 8.86 56.82 55.55
CA ALA A 9 9.96 57.28 56.39
C ALA A 9 10.86 56.10 56.87
N ARG A 10 12.12 56.42 56.96
CA ARG A 10 13.30 55.65 57.36
C ARG A 10 13.41 55.53 58.89
N LEU A 11 14.16 54.53 59.40
CA LEU A 11 15.45 54.73 60.12
C LEU A 11 15.89 53.41 60.84
N THR A 12 17.08 53.01 60.50
CA THR A 12 18.24 52.46 61.19
C THR A 12 18.18 52.14 62.68
N ALA A 13 18.71 50.96 63.07
CA ALA A 13 19.70 50.81 64.15
C ALA A 13 20.42 49.45 64.10
N LEU A 14 21.73 49.46 64.27
CA LEU A 14 22.67 48.34 64.43
C LEU A 14 22.40 47.55 65.71
N GLY A 15 22.68 46.24 65.64
CA GLY A 15 22.84 45.38 66.81
C GLY A 15 23.50 44.05 66.45
N THR A 16 24.81 43.96 66.58
CA THR A 16 25.64 42.76 66.49
C THR A 16 25.37 41.82 67.63
N ALA A 17 24.90 40.58 67.36
CA ALA A 17 24.99 39.49 68.29
C ALA A 17 25.43 38.22 67.54
N LEU A 18 26.65 37.77 67.84
CA LEU A 18 27.16 36.46 67.43
C LEU A 18 26.37 35.37 68.19
N LEU A 19 25.61 34.55 67.46
CA LEU A 19 25.12 33.28 67.98
C LEU A 19 25.64 32.17 67.02
N THR A 20 26.49 31.33 67.54
CA THR A 20 26.93 30.07 66.95
C THR A 20 25.72 29.13 66.88
N VAL A 21 25.19 28.90 65.67
CA VAL A 21 24.21 27.86 65.42
C VAL A 21 24.93 26.61 64.90
N PRO A 22 24.73 25.43 65.50
CA PRO A 22 25.26 24.20 64.92
C PRO A 22 24.58 23.94 63.57
N LEU A 23 25.42 23.76 62.51
CA LEU A 23 24.99 23.31 61.24
C LEU A 23 24.47 21.87 61.39
N ALA A 24 23.17 21.69 61.61
CA ALA A 24 22.51 20.43 61.36
C ALA A 24 22.42 20.29 59.84
N LEU A 25 23.28 19.47 59.24
CA LEU A 25 23.04 18.94 57.90
C LEU A 25 21.74 18.14 57.96
N THR A 26 20.62 18.78 57.69
CA THR A 26 19.42 18.06 57.28
C THR A 26 19.74 17.46 55.91
N ALA A 27 20.00 16.16 55.87
CA ALA A 27 19.92 15.40 54.62
C ALA A 27 18.51 15.69 54.05
N LEU A 28 18.45 16.50 53.01
CA LEU A 28 17.26 16.58 52.19
C LEU A 28 16.95 15.15 51.74
N PRO A 29 15.73 14.66 51.94
CA PRO A 29 15.38 13.38 51.36
C PRO A 29 15.65 13.50 49.85
N ALA A 30 16.41 12.58 49.30
CA ALA A 30 16.58 12.44 47.85
C ALA A 30 15.16 12.35 47.29
N GLN A 31 14.68 13.38 46.61
CA GLN A 31 13.45 13.32 45.92
C GLN A 31 13.70 12.39 44.73
N ALA A 32 13.21 11.17 44.81
CA ALA A 32 13.11 10.29 43.68
C ALA A 32 12.21 10.98 42.64
N VAL A 33 12.80 11.60 41.65
CA VAL A 33 12.10 12.22 40.52
C VAL A 33 11.83 11.10 39.51
N THR A 34 10.59 10.73 39.33
CA THR A 34 10.14 9.74 38.36
C THR A 34 10.02 10.35 36.95
N GLY A 35 11.02 11.10 36.53
CA GLY A 35 11.09 11.79 35.25
C GLY A 35 10.39 13.16 35.27
N THR A 36 10.81 14.03 34.35
CA THR A 36 10.22 15.36 34.13
C THR A 36 9.26 15.31 32.96
N ALA A 37 8.10 15.95 33.04
CA ALA A 37 7.20 16.08 31.90
C ALA A 37 7.90 16.78 30.75
N ALA A 38 7.88 16.21 29.55
CA ALA A 38 8.44 16.81 28.35
C ALA A 38 7.62 18.05 27.97
N SER A 39 8.29 19.17 27.70
CA SER A 39 7.65 20.46 27.43
C SER A 39 7.56 20.81 25.92
N ASP A 40 8.18 20.00 25.06
CA ASP A 40 8.26 20.22 23.60
C ASP A 40 8.11 18.92 22.81
N ALA A 41 8.14 19.03 21.49
CA ALA A 41 8.04 17.89 20.57
C ALA A 41 9.38 17.18 20.29
N THR A 42 10.44 17.43 21.07
CA THR A 42 11.80 16.87 20.85
C THR A 42 11.77 15.34 20.79
N TYR A 43 10.87 14.71 21.52
CA TYR A 43 10.72 13.25 21.60
C TYR A 43 9.45 12.76 20.91
N GLY A 44 8.99 13.45 19.87
CA GLY A 44 7.75 13.12 19.15
C GLY A 44 7.70 11.71 18.56
N TYR A 45 8.87 11.08 18.34
CA TYR A 45 8.97 9.68 17.92
C TYR A 45 8.59 8.67 19.01
N THR A 46 8.41 9.10 20.26
CA THR A 46 7.89 8.23 21.34
C THR A 46 6.38 8.11 21.20
N ALA A 47 5.90 6.88 21.09
CA ALA A 47 4.49 6.56 20.98
C ALA A 47 3.90 6.12 22.33
N ARG A 48 2.63 6.47 22.59
CA ARG A 48 1.78 5.81 23.56
C ARG A 48 1.05 4.68 22.88
N LEU A 49 1.12 3.47 23.42
CA LEU A 49 0.35 2.30 22.98
C LEU A 49 -0.77 2.02 23.96
N ASP A 50 -2.02 1.99 23.47
CA ASP A 50 -3.20 1.56 24.20
C ASP A 50 -3.68 0.24 23.59
N ILE A 51 -3.65 -0.84 24.38
CA ILE A 51 -3.84 -2.22 23.94
C ILE A 51 -5.11 -2.78 24.61
N GLY A 52 -6.03 -3.34 23.81
CA GLY A 52 -7.27 -3.92 24.29
C GLY A 52 -8.18 -2.89 24.98
N ASP A 53 -8.49 -1.79 24.29
CA ASP A 53 -9.34 -0.69 24.78
C ASP A 53 -8.89 -0.15 26.15
N GLY A 54 -7.57 0.01 26.30
CA GLY A 54 -6.97 0.53 27.54
C GLY A 54 -6.76 -0.51 28.65
N THR A 55 -6.93 -1.79 28.36
CA THR A 55 -6.62 -2.88 29.31
C THR A 55 -5.13 -2.89 29.67
N ARG A 56 -4.26 -2.54 28.71
CA ARG A 56 -2.81 -2.35 28.89
C ARG A 56 -2.37 -1.05 28.26
N ALA A 57 -1.30 -0.51 28.78
CA ALA A 57 -0.60 0.62 28.23
C ALA A 57 0.89 0.33 28.18
N CYS A 58 1.49 0.66 27.04
CA CYS A 58 2.93 0.60 26.81
C CYS A 58 3.42 1.87 26.13
N SER A 59 4.71 1.96 25.95
CA SER A 59 5.36 2.95 25.10
C SER A 59 5.91 2.28 23.84
N GLY A 60 6.23 3.06 22.82
CA GLY A 60 6.85 2.60 21.58
C GLY A 60 7.72 3.67 20.97
N THR A 61 8.47 3.31 19.93
CA THR A 61 9.43 4.19 19.28
C THR A 61 9.26 4.14 17.78
N LEU A 62 8.96 5.28 17.14
CA LEU A 62 8.87 5.37 15.68
C LEU A 62 10.28 5.26 15.07
N VAL A 63 10.54 4.17 14.37
CA VAL A 63 11.83 3.87 13.71
C VAL A 63 11.76 3.93 12.19
N ASP A 64 10.57 3.90 11.63
CA ASP A 64 10.24 4.14 10.22
C ASP A 64 8.86 4.81 10.18
N THR A 65 8.48 5.41 9.04
CA THR A 65 7.20 6.10 8.92
C THR A 65 5.99 5.20 9.19
N GLU A 66 6.11 3.90 9.00
CA GLU A 66 5.04 2.91 9.21
C GLU A 66 5.35 1.92 10.33
N TRP A 67 6.50 2.01 11.01
CA TRP A 67 6.92 1.01 11.97
C TRP A 67 7.33 1.60 13.32
N LEU A 68 6.73 1.02 14.36
CA LEU A 68 7.17 1.22 15.73
C LEU A 68 8.03 0.03 16.18
N LEU A 69 9.05 0.32 16.99
CA LEU A 69 9.79 -0.67 17.75
C LEU A 69 9.32 -0.60 19.20
N THR A 70 8.93 -1.73 19.79
CA THR A 70 8.41 -1.80 21.15
C THR A 70 8.71 -3.16 21.78
N ALA A 71 8.39 -3.33 23.07
CA ALA A 71 8.60 -4.59 23.78
C ALA A 71 7.54 -5.64 23.36
N ALA A 72 7.95 -6.86 23.07
CA ALA A 72 7.05 -7.97 22.75
C ALA A 72 6.14 -8.32 23.94
N SER A 73 6.64 -8.15 25.18
CA SER A 73 5.88 -8.32 26.43
C SER A 73 4.61 -7.48 26.50
N CYS A 74 4.53 -6.37 25.76
CA CYS A 74 3.32 -5.55 25.65
C CYS A 74 2.14 -6.32 25.04
N PHE A 75 2.41 -7.25 24.13
CA PHE A 75 1.41 -8.04 23.39
C PHE A 75 1.27 -9.48 23.91
N ALA A 76 2.17 -9.94 24.78
CA ALA A 76 2.13 -11.29 25.34
C ALA A 76 0.91 -11.48 26.25
N ASP A 77 0.29 -12.67 26.23
CA ASP A 77 -0.87 -12.99 27.08
C ASP A 77 -0.51 -12.87 28.59
N ASP A 78 0.61 -13.45 28.97
CA ASP A 78 1.19 -13.33 30.31
C ASP A 78 2.67 -12.98 30.25
N PRO A 79 3.02 -11.68 30.27
CA PRO A 79 4.42 -11.22 30.16
C PRO A 79 5.31 -11.63 31.33
N ALA A 80 4.73 -12.08 32.44
CA ALA A 80 5.51 -12.58 33.58
C ALA A 80 6.09 -13.98 33.33
N THR A 81 5.45 -14.76 32.46
CA THR A 81 5.86 -16.14 32.14
C THR A 81 6.51 -16.26 30.75
N SER A 82 6.09 -15.46 29.78
CA SER A 82 6.65 -15.50 28.43
C SER A 82 6.50 -14.14 27.74
N THR A 83 7.52 -13.74 26.99
CA THR A 83 7.48 -12.58 26.09
C THR A 83 7.26 -12.98 24.62
N THR A 84 6.97 -14.26 24.36
CA THR A 84 6.71 -14.76 23.00
C THR A 84 5.33 -14.28 22.53
N VAL A 85 5.28 -13.70 21.35
CA VAL A 85 4.05 -13.30 20.66
C VAL A 85 4.04 -13.85 19.25
N PRO A 86 2.89 -14.22 18.68
CA PRO A 86 2.80 -14.63 17.29
C PRO A 86 3.08 -13.43 16.36
N ALA A 87 3.58 -13.72 15.17
CA ALA A 87 3.64 -12.76 14.08
C ALA A 87 2.23 -12.55 13.49
N GLY A 88 2.06 -11.47 12.70
CA GLY A 88 0.80 -11.14 12.06
C GLY A 88 -0.06 -10.18 12.90
N LYS A 89 -1.37 -10.23 12.73
CA LYS A 89 -2.30 -9.28 13.35
C LYS A 89 -2.27 -9.36 14.89
N PRO A 90 -2.24 -8.21 15.61
CA PRO A 90 -2.33 -8.21 17.06
C PRO A 90 -3.63 -8.87 17.55
N LYS A 91 -3.54 -9.69 18.59
CA LYS A 91 -4.71 -10.36 19.20
C LYS A 91 -5.72 -9.36 19.78
N LEU A 92 -5.24 -8.23 20.29
CA LEU A 92 -6.05 -7.16 20.85
C LEU A 92 -5.89 -5.91 19.99
N THR A 93 -6.99 -5.22 19.72
CA THR A 93 -6.95 -3.92 19.07
C THR A 93 -5.96 -3.01 19.79
N THR A 94 -5.04 -2.43 19.03
CA THR A 94 -3.97 -1.60 19.58
C THR A 94 -3.90 -0.29 18.84
N THR A 95 -3.95 0.81 19.57
CA THR A 95 -3.76 2.15 19.02
C THR A 95 -2.44 2.75 19.48
N ALA A 96 -1.78 3.47 18.58
CA ALA A 96 -0.54 4.21 18.81
C ALA A 96 -0.78 5.71 18.63
N THR A 97 -0.56 6.49 19.68
CA THR A 97 -0.57 7.95 19.64
C THR A 97 0.86 8.44 19.51
N ILE A 98 1.18 9.17 18.42
CA ILE A 98 2.54 9.57 18.03
C ILE A 98 2.59 11.08 17.80
N GLY A 99 3.69 11.73 18.19
CA GLY A 99 3.85 13.18 18.05
C GLY A 99 3.01 14.01 19.03
N ARG A 100 2.62 13.44 20.17
CA ARG A 100 1.75 14.06 21.17
C ARG A 100 2.35 13.93 22.56
N THR A 101 3.13 14.91 23.00
CA THR A 101 3.75 14.93 24.32
C THR A 101 2.76 15.20 25.46
N ASP A 102 1.59 15.79 25.17
CA ASP A 102 0.47 16.00 26.07
C ASP A 102 -0.80 15.37 25.49
N LEU A 103 -1.24 14.24 26.05
CA LEU A 103 -2.38 13.45 25.57
C LEU A 103 -3.72 14.18 25.74
N THR A 104 -3.77 15.29 26.47
CA THR A 104 -4.98 16.14 26.58
C THR A 104 -5.22 16.98 25.34
N THR A 105 -4.25 17.05 24.43
CA THR A 105 -4.31 17.79 23.18
C THR A 105 -4.70 16.87 22.01
N THR A 106 -4.90 17.48 20.83
CA THR A 106 -5.14 16.76 19.57
C THR A 106 -3.91 16.78 18.64
N ALA A 107 -2.74 17.22 19.13
CA ALA A 107 -1.50 17.23 18.35
C ALA A 107 -1.07 15.80 17.94
N GLY A 108 -0.24 15.69 16.91
CA GLY A 108 0.22 14.40 16.40
C GLY A 108 -0.88 13.59 15.74
N VAL A 109 -0.68 12.28 15.67
CA VAL A 109 -1.60 11.33 15.01
C VAL A 109 -1.91 10.13 15.90
N VAL A 110 -3.05 9.51 15.66
CA VAL A 110 -3.40 8.18 16.20
C VAL A 110 -3.44 7.20 15.05
N ARG A 111 -2.81 6.04 15.22
CA ARG A 111 -2.74 4.96 14.22
C ARG A 111 -3.11 3.63 14.87
N THR A 112 -3.66 2.72 14.08
CA THR A 112 -3.89 1.34 14.51
C THR A 112 -2.64 0.51 14.21
N VAL A 113 -2.25 -0.36 15.14
CA VAL A 113 -1.23 -1.38 14.91
C VAL A 113 -1.91 -2.57 14.24
N VAL A 114 -1.46 -2.93 13.04
CA VAL A 114 -2.11 -3.94 12.18
C VAL A 114 -1.28 -5.21 11.99
N GLU A 115 0.03 -5.16 12.29
CA GLU A 115 0.92 -6.32 12.15
C GLU A 115 2.02 -6.28 13.20
N LEU A 116 2.39 -7.44 13.70
CA LEU A 116 3.51 -7.67 14.62
C LEU A 116 4.58 -8.55 13.95
N VAL A 117 5.82 -8.12 14.02
CA VAL A 117 6.99 -8.92 13.60
C VAL A 117 7.92 -9.08 14.81
N PRO A 118 7.72 -10.15 15.63
CA PRO A 118 8.48 -10.34 16.85
C PRO A 118 9.88 -10.86 16.60
N ARG A 119 10.77 -10.56 17.55
CA ARG A 119 12.05 -11.26 17.70
C ARG A 119 11.87 -12.47 18.61
N THR A 120 12.57 -13.54 18.32
CA THR A 120 12.57 -14.75 19.16
C THR A 120 13.73 -14.79 20.17
N ASP A 121 14.74 -13.95 19.95
CA ASP A 121 15.98 -13.89 20.75
C ASP A 121 15.94 -12.87 21.88
N ARG A 122 14.96 -11.96 21.89
CA ARG A 122 14.85 -10.86 22.84
C ARG A 122 13.43 -10.32 22.94
N ASP A 123 13.10 -9.62 24.03
CA ASP A 123 11.81 -8.95 24.25
C ASP A 123 11.67 -7.73 23.34
N LEU A 124 11.34 -7.95 22.08
CA LEU A 124 11.25 -6.92 21.04
C LEU A 124 10.30 -7.33 19.92
N VAL A 125 9.56 -6.36 19.42
CA VAL A 125 8.66 -6.51 18.27
C VAL A 125 8.64 -5.24 17.43
N LEU A 126 8.65 -5.39 16.08
CA LEU A 126 8.21 -4.34 15.18
C LEU A 126 6.69 -4.39 15.07
N ALA A 127 6.05 -3.25 15.19
CA ALA A 127 4.61 -3.08 15.08
C ALA A 127 4.30 -2.14 13.90
N ARG A 128 3.62 -2.67 12.87
CA ARG A 128 3.24 -1.91 11.68
C ARG A 128 1.98 -1.09 11.95
N LEU A 129 2.00 0.13 11.50
CA LEU A 129 0.88 1.06 11.55
C LEU A 129 0.01 0.93 10.29
N ASN A 130 -1.29 1.12 10.42
CA ASN A 130 -2.23 1.10 9.29
C ASN A 130 -1.96 2.19 8.25
N ARG A 131 -1.43 3.34 8.68
CA ARG A 131 -1.04 4.48 7.81
C ARG A 131 0.31 5.05 8.22
N PRO A 132 1.08 5.65 7.30
CA PRO A 132 2.35 6.29 7.62
C PRO A 132 2.18 7.52 8.53
N VAL A 133 3.23 7.79 9.30
CA VAL A 133 3.39 9.00 10.11
C VAL A 133 4.40 9.90 9.42
N THR A 134 3.92 10.90 8.70
CA THR A 134 4.76 11.82 7.92
C THR A 134 5.09 13.11 8.66
N THR A 135 4.43 13.37 9.77
CA THR A 135 4.58 14.61 10.58
C THR A 135 5.66 14.50 11.66
N VAL A 136 6.19 13.30 11.91
CA VAL A 136 7.23 13.03 12.90
C VAL A 136 8.38 12.31 12.22
N THR A 137 9.60 12.79 12.46
CA THR A 137 10.80 12.12 11.95
C THR A 137 11.11 10.88 12.79
N PRO A 138 11.19 9.68 12.20
CA PRO A 138 11.62 8.48 12.90
C PRO A 138 13.04 8.65 13.48
N VAL A 139 13.29 8.01 14.65
CA VAL A 139 14.63 7.99 15.23
C VAL A 139 15.47 6.88 14.62
N ALA A 140 16.71 7.19 14.24
CA ALA A 140 17.64 6.20 13.71
C ALA A 140 18.14 5.27 14.82
N LEU A 141 18.37 3.99 14.51
CA LEU A 141 19.01 3.04 15.42
C LEU A 141 20.51 3.40 15.58
N ALA A 142 21.03 3.20 16.78
CA ALA A 142 22.49 3.22 17.02
C ALA A 142 23.15 2.05 16.28
N THR A 143 24.42 2.17 15.96
CA THR A 143 25.24 1.11 15.34
C THR A 143 26.29 0.54 16.30
N THR A 144 26.25 0.97 17.55
CA THR A 144 27.16 0.52 18.62
C THR A 144 26.42 0.41 19.94
N GLN A 145 26.74 -0.62 20.70
CA GLN A 145 26.17 -0.83 22.04
C GLN A 145 26.50 0.32 22.98
N ALA A 146 25.67 0.46 24.00
CA ALA A 146 25.97 1.38 25.11
C ALA A 146 27.12 0.85 25.97
N ALA A 147 28.01 1.75 26.35
CA ALA A 147 29.12 1.44 27.24
C ALA A 147 28.69 1.52 28.73
N ALA A 148 29.32 0.72 29.58
CA ALA A 148 29.13 0.86 31.01
C ALA A 148 29.52 2.28 31.48
N GLY A 149 28.67 2.90 32.29
CA GLY A 149 28.80 4.30 32.73
C GLY A 149 28.25 5.34 31.72
N GLU A 150 27.80 4.92 30.56
CA GLU A 150 27.17 5.84 29.59
C GLU A 150 25.82 6.32 30.12
N THR A 151 25.52 7.60 29.92
CA THR A 151 24.24 8.18 30.27
C THR A 151 23.32 8.21 29.04
N LEU A 152 22.15 7.61 29.16
CA LEU A 152 21.10 7.60 28.13
C LEU A 152 19.91 8.44 28.61
N THR A 153 19.19 9.05 27.69
CA THR A 153 17.88 9.66 27.94
C THR A 153 16.79 8.64 27.64
N PHE A 154 15.90 8.38 28.57
CA PHE A 154 14.70 7.60 28.26
C PHE A 154 13.46 8.48 28.21
N THR A 155 12.45 8.02 27.48
CA THR A 155 11.13 8.66 27.44
C THR A 155 10.03 7.61 27.45
N GLY A 156 8.90 7.94 28.05
CA GLY A 156 7.76 7.02 28.14
C GLY A 156 6.49 7.65 28.70
N TYR A 157 5.43 6.88 28.61
CA TYR A 157 4.11 7.22 29.17
C TYR A 157 3.74 6.32 30.36
N GLY A 158 4.72 5.68 30.97
CA GLY A 158 4.55 4.85 32.14
C GLY A 158 4.15 5.64 33.39
N ARG A 159 3.85 4.92 34.46
CA ARG A 159 3.54 5.50 35.77
C ARG A 159 4.65 6.46 36.21
N THR A 160 4.27 7.48 36.95
CA THR A 160 5.23 8.30 37.68
C THR A 160 5.17 7.95 39.16
N ARG A 161 5.84 8.71 40.01
CA ARG A 161 5.71 8.56 41.46
C ARG A 161 4.29 8.88 41.94
N ASP A 162 3.66 9.88 41.34
CA ASP A 162 2.44 10.51 41.82
C ASP A 162 1.22 10.17 40.97
N GLU A 163 1.39 9.59 39.75
CA GLU A 163 0.33 9.30 38.82
C GLU A 163 0.38 7.85 38.31
N TRP A 164 -0.79 7.18 38.36
CA TRP A 164 -0.97 5.84 37.82
C TRP A 164 -0.94 5.79 36.28
N ALA A 165 -1.54 6.76 35.62
CA ALA A 165 -1.66 6.88 34.17
C ALA A 165 -1.44 8.34 33.75
N PRO A 166 -0.19 8.78 33.64
CA PRO A 166 0.11 10.16 33.29
C PRO A 166 -0.36 10.50 31.86
N LEU A 167 -0.88 11.70 31.72
CA LEU A 167 -1.33 12.23 30.42
C LEU A 167 -0.23 12.99 29.67
N LYS A 168 1.00 12.98 30.19
CA LYS A 168 2.15 13.65 29.56
C LYS A 168 3.31 12.69 29.41
N LEU A 169 4.03 12.87 28.30
CA LEU A 169 5.30 12.18 28.07
C LEU A 169 6.29 12.60 29.16
N HIS A 170 6.94 11.62 29.80
CA HIS A 170 8.00 11.85 30.77
C HIS A 170 9.37 11.52 30.16
N THR A 171 10.38 12.19 30.65
CA THR A 171 11.77 11.98 30.27
C THR A 171 12.65 11.97 31.52
N GLY A 172 13.72 11.18 31.48
CA GLY A 172 14.72 11.11 32.53
C GLY A 172 16.03 10.53 32.01
N THR A 173 17.02 10.44 32.87
CA THR A 173 18.33 9.91 32.53
C THR A 173 18.60 8.58 33.25
N LEU A 174 19.21 7.67 32.51
CA LEU A 174 19.65 6.36 32.97
C LEU A 174 21.18 6.24 32.83
N SER A 175 21.83 5.57 33.77
CA SER A 175 23.20 5.11 33.62
C SER A 175 23.18 3.64 33.19
N VAL A 176 23.98 3.30 32.21
CA VAL A 176 24.21 1.91 31.80
C VAL A 176 25.16 1.25 32.78
N ASP A 177 24.70 0.21 33.47
CA ASP A 177 25.53 -0.54 34.41
C ASP A 177 26.36 -1.61 33.69
N SER A 178 25.72 -2.33 32.77
CA SER A 178 26.34 -3.36 31.94
C SER A 178 25.52 -3.64 30.68
N SER A 179 26.17 -4.18 29.65
CA SER A 179 25.49 -4.67 28.44
C SER A 179 25.98 -6.09 28.12
N ASP A 180 25.05 -6.97 27.76
CA ASP A 180 25.34 -8.31 27.21
C ASP A 180 24.99 -8.37 25.72
N ALA A 181 24.79 -9.58 25.15
CA ALA A 181 24.52 -9.77 23.73
C ALA A 181 23.21 -9.11 23.26
N THR A 182 22.16 -9.12 24.09
CA THR A 182 20.80 -8.71 23.71
C THR A 182 20.18 -7.69 24.65
N THR A 183 20.76 -7.47 25.85
CA THR A 183 20.20 -6.60 26.86
C THR A 183 21.23 -5.61 27.43
N ALA A 184 20.73 -4.57 28.05
CA ALA A 184 21.49 -3.67 28.91
C ALA A 184 20.79 -3.55 30.25
N THR A 185 21.58 -3.59 31.35
CA THR A 185 21.08 -3.25 32.68
C THR A 185 21.32 -1.77 32.90
N VAL A 186 20.29 -1.07 33.37
CA VAL A 186 20.31 0.37 33.57
C VAL A 186 19.83 0.76 34.98
N THR A 187 20.38 1.87 35.50
CA THR A 187 19.93 2.47 36.77
C THR A 187 19.49 3.91 36.53
N GLY A 188 18.33 4.27 37.05
CA GLY A 188 17.83 5.65 36.98
C GLY A 188 18.68 6.61 37.79
N GLN A 189 19.05 7.76 37.20
CA GLN A 189 19.80 8.82 37.86
C GLN A 189 18.89 9.87 38.47
N ASP A 190 17.94 10.39 37.69
CA ASP A 190 16.97 11.41 38.11
C ASP A 190 15.51 10.96 37.87
N ALA A 191 15.34 9.72 37.44
CA ALA A 191 14.04 9.13 37.13
C ALA A 191 14.04 7.63 37.37
N ALA A 192 12.86 7.00 37.33
CA ALA A 192 12.67 5.56 37.37
C ALA A 192 11.94 5.05 36.14
N VAL A 193 12.33 3.87 35.64
CA VAL A 193 11.56 3.13 34.63
C VAL A 193 10.39 2.44 35.33
N CYS A 194 9.17 2.70 34.90
CA CYS A 194 7.95 2.25 35.55
C CYS A 194 7.07 1.39 34.63
N ALA A 195 6.02 0.79 35.18
CA ALA A 195 5.01 0.07 34.39
C ALA A 195 4.34 1.03 33.41
N GLY A 196 4.31 0.64 32.11
CA GLY A 196 3.87 1.48 30.99
C GLY A 196 5.03 2.07 30.16
N ASP A 197 6.27 2.07 30.68
CA ASP A 197 7.47 2.48 29.92
C ASP A 197 8.03 1.35 29.05
N ALA A 198 7.57 0.11 29.22
CA ALA A 198 7.96 -0.98 28.33
C ALA A 198 7.73 -0.60 26.87
N GLY A 199 8.72 -0.81 26.02
CA GLY A 199 8.73 -0.39 24.62
C GLY A 199 9.22 1.05 24.37
N GLY A 200 9.34 1.87 25.43
CA GLY A 200 9.85 3.24 25.33
C GLY A 200 11.35 3.30 25.01
N PRO A 201 11.81 4.35 24.31
CA PRO A 201 13.19 4.45 23.85
C PRO A 201 14.19 4.83 24.94
N GLU A 202 15.38 4.26 24.84
CA GLU A 202 16.61 4.72 25.49
C GLU A 202 17.54 5.32 24.43
N ILE A 203 17.79 6.60 24.53
CA ILE A 203 18.39 7.44 23.49
C ILE A 203 19.77 7.90 23.89
N ARG A 204 20.72 7.71 22.95
CA ARG A 204 22.03 8.39 22.99
C ARG A 204 21.91 9.70 22.24
N VAL A 205 22.32 10.80 22.86
CA VAL A 205 22.43 12.11 22.18
C VAL A 205 23.92 12.44 21.99
N SER A 206 24.35 12.55 20.75
CA SER A 206 25.73 12.90 20.39
C SER A 206 25.72 13.95 19.28
N GLY A 207 26.40 15.08 19.52
CA GLY A 207 26.44 16.18 18.55
C GLY A 207 25.05 16.75 18.19
N GLY A 208 24.08 16.67 19.09
CA GLY A 208 22.70 17.09 18.86
C GLY A 208 21.84 16.08 18.08
N LYS A 209 22.38 14.92 17.72
CA LYS A 209 21.66 13.84 17.03
C LYS A 209 21.26 12.75 18.02
N ALA A 210 19.98 12.42 18.03
CA ALA A 210 19.43 11.31 18.80
C ALA A 210 19.56 9.99 18.04
N THR A 211 19.94 8.90 18.72
CA THR A 211 19.92 7.54 18.20
C THR A 211 19.36 6.59 19.24
N LEU A 212 18.54 5.65 18.81
CA LEU A 212 17.93 4.62 19.65
C LEU A 212 18.97 3.54 19.95
N VAL A 213 19.30 3.35 21.23
CA VAL A 213 20.32 2.37 21.67
C VAL A 213 19.65 1.11 22.19
N ALA A 214 18.55 1.28 22.94
CA ALA A 214 17.80 0.21 23.55
C ALA A 214 16.33 0.61 23.72
N VAL A 215 15.50 -0.38 24.05
CA VAL A 215 14.07 -0.24 24.31
C VAL A 215 13.81 -0.81 25.70
N ASN A 216 13.08 -0.09 26.55
CA ASN A 216 12.73 -0.56 27.89
C ASN A 216 11.96 -1.89 27.83
N SER A 217 12.38 -2.89 28.59
CA SER A 217 11.75 -4.21 28.67
C SER A 217 11.14 -4.45 30.04
N ARG A 218 11.96 -4.47 31.09
CA ARG A 218 11.55 -4.79 32.46
C ARG A 218 12.11 -3.79 33.43
N SER A 219 11.39 -3.56 34.54
CA SER A 219 11.77 -2.60 35.56
C SER A 219 11.55 -3.18 36.96
N TRP A 220 12.34 -2.74 37.95
CA TRP A 220 12.16 -3.06 39.32
C TRP A 220 11.10 -2.21 40.04
N GLN A 221 10.60 -1.15 39.39
CA GLN A 221 9.51 -0.27 39.83
C GLN A 221 9.83 0.59 41.07
N GLY A 222 11.08 0.68 41.52
CA GLY A 222 11.42 1.52 42.67
C GLY A 222 11.11 2.99 42.40
N GLY A 223 10.37 3.63 43.32
CA GLY A 223 9.91 5.02 43.13
C GLY A 223 8.67 5.21 42.26
N CYS A 224 8.06 4.15 41.74
CA CYS A 224 6.85 4.23 40.92
C CYS A 224 5.57 4.20 41.76
N PHE A 225 4.49 4.80 41.27
CA PHE A 225 3.18 4.82 41.92
C PHE A 225 2.69 3.41 42.25
N GLY A 226 2.32 3.18 43.51
CA GLY A 226 1.77 1.91 43.98
C GLY A 226 2.79 0.79 44.22
N THR A 227 4.09 1.07 44.12
CA THR A 227 5.16 0.12 44.44
C THR A 227 5.48 0.15 45.93
N ASP A 228 5.92 -0.99 46.48
CA ASP A 228 6.36 -1.11 47.87
C ASP A 228 7.53 -0.11 48.11
N THR A 229 7.43 0.66 49.19
CA THR A 229 8.41 1.69 49.54
C THR A 229 9.78 1.11 49.92
N THR A 230 9.90 -0.20 50.12
CA THR A 230 11.15 -0.91 50.33
C THR A 230 11.91 -1.22 49.04
N GLU A 231 11.23 -1.17 47.87
CA GLU A 231 11.89 -1.28 46.58
C GLU A 231 12.51 0.07 46.18
N THR A 232 13.83 0.13 46.16
CA THR A 232 14.57 1.36 45.92
C THR A 232 15.29 1.39 44.58
N ARG A 233 15.27 0.27 43.82
CA ARG A 233 15.93 0.18 42.49
C ARG A 233 15.10 0.89 41.46
N THR A 234 15.63 1.96 40.87
CA THR A 234 14.94 2.83 39.91
C THR A 234 15.13 2.42 38.46
N GLY A 235 16.04 1.47 38.20
CA GLY A 235 16.37 1.03 36.83
C GLY A 235 15.60 -0.19 36.36
N GLY A 236 16.19 -0.87 35.41
CA GLY A 236 15.60 -2.03 34.76
C GLY A 236 16.52 -2.76 33.79
N ILE A 237 15.92 -3.56 32.95
CA ILE A 237 16.56 -4.23 31.83
C ILE A 237 15.96 -3.66 30.55
N ALA A 238 16.82 -3.16 29.68
CA ALA A 238 16.47 -2.71 28.34
C ALA A 238 16.91 -3.74 27.29
N THR A 239 16.19 -3.84 26.20
CA THR A 239 16.53 -4.68 25.05
C THR A 239 17.36 -3.86 24.08
N ARG A 240 18.57 -4.31 23.74
CA ARG A 240 19.46 -3.66 22.78
C ARG A 240 18.92 -3.73 21.37
N VAL A 241 19.20 -2.68 20.56
CA VAL A 241 18.77 -2.58 19.16
C VAL A 241 19.87 -2.20 18.18
N ASP A 242 21.09 -1.97 18.66
CA ASP A 242 22.23 -1.48 17.87
C ASP A 242 22.75 -2.48 16.81
N ASP A 243 22.39 -3.75 16.92
CA ASP A 243 22.68 -4.85 15.99
C ASP A 243 21.49 -5.16 15.04
N LEU A 244 20.40 -4.40 15.09
CA LEU A 244 19.15 -4.72 14.40
C LEU A 244 18.84 -3.80 13.19
N GLY A 245 19.77 -2.92 12.81
CA GLY A 245 19.55 -1.98 11.70
C GLY A 245 19.11 -2.67 10.40
N ASP A 246 19.81 -3.74 10.01
CA ASP A 246 19.50 -4.50 8.79
C ASP A 246 18.14 -5.22 8.88
N TRP A 247 17.80 -5.75 10.06
CA TRP A 247 16.49 -6.40 10.26
C TRP A 247 15.35 -5.39 10.13
N VAL A 248 15.45 -4.23 10.79
CA VAL A 248 14.44 -3.16 10.67
C VAL A 248 14.35 -2.70 9.21
N ALA A 249 15.48 -2.42 8.56
CA ALA A 249 15.50 -1.98 7.17
C ALA A 249 14.88 -3.02 6.22
N SER A 250 15.14 -4.32 6.44
CA SER A 250 14.57 -5.39 5.62
C SER A 250 13.05 -5.49 5.75
N LYS A 251 12.50 -5.27 6.97
CA LYS A 251 11.05 -5.32 7.20
C LYS A 251 10.37 -4.03 6.73
N ALA A 252 10.93 -2.89 7.05
CA ALA A 252 10.42 -1.60 6.60
C ALA A 252 10.50 -1.42 5.07
N GLY A 253 11.52 -2.01 4.42
CA GLY A 253 11.72 -1.97 2.97
C GLY A 253 11.00 -3.05 2.17
N ALA A 254 10.37 -4.02 2.84
CA ALA A 254 9.68 -5.11 2.15
C ALA A 254 8.54 -4.59 1.26
N THR A 255 8.39 -5.17 0.08
CA THR A 255 7.23 -4.94 -0.77
C THR A 255 5.97 -5.47 -0.06
N ARG A 256 4.89 -4.70 -0.09
CA ARG A 256 3.60 -5.21 0.41
C ARG A 256 3.13 -6.34 -0.49
N ILE A 257 2.66 -7.40 0.13
CA ILE A 257 2.06 -8.55 -0.53
C ILE A 257 0.54 -8.49 -0.42
N THR A 258 -0.16 -9.20 -1.29
CA THR A 258 -1.57 -9.53 -1.11
C THR A 258 -1.66 -10.61 -0.03
N ASP A 259 -2.36 -10.32 1.06
CA ASP A 259 -2.46 -11.21 2.24
C ASP A 259 -3.89 -11.09 2.79
N PHE A 260 -4.79 -11.95 2.28
CA PHE A 260 -6.22 -11.91 2.62
C PHE A 260 -6.53 -12.52 3.98
N ASP A 261 -5.65 -13.37 4.51
CA ASP A 261 -5.85 -14.02 5.80
C ASP A 261 -4.85 -13.57 6.88
N CYS A 262 -4.05 -12.53 6.58
CA CYS A 262 -3.14 -11.89 7.53
C CYS A 262 -2.11 -12.85 8.16
N ASP A 263 -1.70 -13.91 7.44
CA ASP A 263 -0.71 -14.87 7.90
C ASP A 263 0.73 -14.46 7.54
N GLY A 264 0.90 -13.40 6.74
CA GLY A 264 2.19 -12.87 6.29
C GLY A 264 2.75 -13.59 5.07
N VAL A 265 1.96 -14.42 4.39
CA VAL A 265 2.33 -15.12 3.15
C VAL A 265 1.47 -14.62 1.99
N GLU A 266 2.08 -14.49 0.79
CA GLU A 266 1.38 -13.94 -0.37
C GLU A 266 0.24 -14.85 -0.84
N ASP A 267 -0.94 -14.29 -1.01
CA ASP A 267 -2.14 -14.92 -1.55
C ASP A 267 -2.39 -14.47 -2.99
N THR A 268 -3.22 -15.23 -3.71
CA THR A 268 -3.59 -14.89 -5.10
C THR A 268 -5.08 -15.08 -5.32
N ALA A 269 -5.76 -14.06 -5.83
CA ALA A 269 -7.14 -14.15 -6.31
C ALA A 269 -7.16 -14.25 -7.84
N VAL A 270 -7.94 -15.18 -8.36
CA VAL A 270 -8.04 -15.45 -9.81
C VAL A 270 -9.50 -15.51 -10.23
N GLY A 271 -9.88 -14.64 -11.16
CA GLY A 271 -11.21 -14.57 -11.76
C GLY A 271 -11.41 -15.63 -12.85
N ASP A 272 -12.62 -16.16 -12.88
CA ASP A 272 -13.15 -17.05 -13.89
C ASP A 272 -14.59 -16.59 -14.24
N PRO A 273 -14.74 -15.44 -14.92
CA PRO A 273 -16.02 -14.78 -15.15
C PRO A 273 -16.95 -15.61 -16.06
N LEU A 274 -16.41 -16.52 -16.86
CA LEU A 274 -17.21 -17.38 -17.74
C LEU A 274 -17.66 -18.68 -17.06
N ALA A 275 -17.33 -18.89 -15.80
CA ALA A 275 -17.74 -20.07 -15.05
C ALA A 275 -19.26 -20.09 -14.82
N SER A 276 -19.83 -21.29 -14.81
CA SER A 276 -21.22 -21.47 -14.40
C SER A 276 -21.32 -21.67 -12.89
N VAL A 277 -22.27 -21.01 -12.24
CA VAL A 277 -22.62 -21.16 -10.82
C VAL A 277 -24.03 -21.73 -10.71
N ASN A 278 -24.20 -22.84 -10.01
CA ASN A 278 -25.51 -23.50 -9.81
C ASN A 278 -26.31 -23.75 -11.09
N GLY A 279 -25.66 -23.89 -12.26
CA GLY A 279 -26.31 -24.08 -13.56
C GLY A 279 -26.58 -22.80 -14.34
N LEU A 280 -26.30 -21.63 -13.77
CA LEU A 280 -26.38 -20.33 -14.43
C LEU A 280 -25.08 -20.11 -15.23
N SER A 281 -25.20 -19.95 -16.54
CA SER A 281 -24.04 -19.80 -17.44
C SER A 281 -23.40 -18.43 -17.29
N GLU A 282 -22.05 -18.38 -17.27
CA GLU A 282 -21.28 -17.12 -17.20
C GLU A 282 -21.66 -16.21 -16.01
N ALA A 283 -22.16 -16.83 -14.91
CA ALA A 283 -22.41 -16.09 -13.67
C ALA A 283 -21.11 -15.64 -13.00
N GLY A 284 -20.02 -16.35 -13.23
CA GLY A 284 -18.68 -15.98 -12.78
C GLY A 284 -18.34 -16.41 -11.35
N LEU A 285 -17.06 -16.61 -11.10
CA LEU A 285 -16.52 -16.88 -9.77
C LEU A 285 -15.08 -16.40 -9.63
N VAL A 286 -14.63 -16.26 -8.39
CA VAL A 286 -13.23 -16.01 -8.04
C VAL A 286 -12.70 -17.16 -7.22
N LYS A 287 -11.51 -17.64 -7.53
CA LYS A 287 -10.77 -18.59 -6.70
C LYS A 287 -9.65 -17.89 -5.97
N VAL A 288 -9.58 -18.09 -4.66
CA VAL A 288 -8.50 -17.57 -3.82
C VAL A 288 -7.58 -18.73 -3.46
N VAL A 289 -6.31 -18.58 -3.79
CA VAL A 289 -5.22 -19.46 -3.36
C VAL A 289 -4.50 -18.77 -2.22
N TYR A 290 -4.69 -19.28 -1.02
CA TYR A 290 -3.96 -18.80 0.14
C TYR A 290 -2.54 -19.36 0.15
N GLY A 291 -1.58 -18.52 0.49
CA GLY A 291 -0.26 -18.94 0.91
C GLY A 291 -0.31 -19.75 2.19
N GLY A 292 0.75 -19.87 2.96
CA GLY A 292 0.73 -20.42 4.32
C GLY A 292 0.11 -21.80 4.53
N GLY A 293 -0.55 -22.41 3.51
CA GLY A 293 -1.13 -23.74 3.55
C GLY A 293 -2.62 -23.81 3.92
N ARG A 294 -3.33 -22.67 3.97
CA ARG A 294 -4.80 -22.66 4.07
C ARG A 294 -5.43 -23.25 2.80
N THR A 295 -6.60 -23.90 2.95
CA THR A 295 -7.38 -24.41 1.83
C THR A 295 -7.90 -23.25 0.97
N SER A 296 -7.80 -23.38 -0.36
CA SER A 296 -8.34 -22.40 -1.32
C SER A 296 -9.85 -22.15 -1.13
N ALA A 297 -10.29 -20.95 -1.43
CA ALA A 297 -11.70 -20.59 -1.43
C ALA A 297 -12.23 -20.41 -2.86
N VAL A 298 -13.57 -20.60 -3.03
CA VAL A 298 -14.31 -20.25 -4.24
C VAL A 298 -15.40 -19.29 -3.84
N LEU A 299 -15.41 -18.11 -4.44
CA LEU A 299 -16.31 -17.01 -4.12
C LEU A 299 -17.22 -16.73 -5.32
N HIS A 300 -18.49 -16.55 -5.08
CA HIS A 300 -19.53 -16.20 -6.07
C HIS A 300 -20.75 -15.62 -5.37
N GLN A 301 -21.66 -15.01 -6.11
CA GLN A 301 -22.78 -14.25 -5.55
C GLN A 301 -23.85 -15.11 -4.83
N ASP A 302 -23.93 -16.42 -5.06
CA ASP A 302 -24.84 -17.32 -4.33
C ASP A 302 -24.32 -17.76 -2.95
N LEU A 303 -23.20 -17.22 -2.46
CA LEU A 303 -22.73 -17.49 -1.11
C LEU A 303 -23.39 -16.54 -0.10
N ASP A 304 -23.77 -17.07 1.07
CA ASP A 304 -24.39 -16.27 2.15
C ASP A 304 -23.50 -15.08 2.61
N THR A 305 -22.20 -15.14 2.34
CA THR A 305 -21.22 -14.10 2.69
C THR A 305 -21.04 -13.04 1.59
N VAL A 306 -21.60 -13.24 0.40
CA VAL A 306 -21.53 -12.32 -0.74
C VAL A 306 -22.93 -11.77 -1.00
N PRO A 307 -23.16 -10.46 -0.91
CA PRO A 307 -24.47 -9.89 -1.15
C PRO A 307 -24.81 -9.91 -2.64
N GLY A 308 -26.07 -10.18 -2.96
CA GLY A 308 -26.59 -10.33 -4.32
C GLY A 308 -27.15 -11.73 -4.53
N GLY A 309 -27.20 -12.19 -5.75
CA GLY A 309 -27.55 -13.54 -6.17
C GLY A 309 -27.01 -13.73 -7.57
N ALA A 310 -26.40 -14.88 -7.86
CA ALA A 310 -25.84 -15.13 -9.17
C ALA A 310 -26.93 -15.19 -10.23
N GLU A 311 -26.75 -14.50 -11.35
CA GLU A 311 -27.58 -14.55 -12.55
C GLU A 311 -26.76 -15.02 -13.75
N ALA A 312 -27.42 -15.40 -14.82
CA ALA A 312 -26.70 -15.84 -16.02
C ALA A 312 -26.15 -14.63 -16.78
N GLY A 313 -24.84 -14.55 -16.93
CA GLY A 313 -24.19 -13.46 -17.66
C GLY A 313 -23.52 -12.40 -16.79
N ASP A 314 -23.71 -12.39 -15.46
CA ASP A 314 -23.17 -11.38 -14.53
C ASP A 314 -21.65 -11.22 -14.59
N ARG A 315 -20.95 -12.35 -14.81
CA ARG A 315 -19.47 -12.42 -14.90
C ARG A 315 -18.77 -11.93 -13.64
N PHE A 316 -19.23 -12.33 -12.46
CA PHE A 316 -18.56 -12.03 -11.20
C PHE A 316 -17.06 -12.37 -11.28
N GLY A 317 -16.20 -11.39 -10.98
CA GLY A 317 -14.75 -11.55 -11.06
C GLY A 317 -14.14 -11.26 -12.43
N GLU A 318 -14.83 -10.55 -13.32
CA GLU A 318 -14.28 -10.09 -14.59
C GLU A 318 -13.14 -9.09 -14.35
N THR A 319 -13.27 -8.23 -13.34
CA THR A 319 -12.21 -7.34 -12.89
C THR A 319 -11.98 -7.48 -11.39
N LEU A 320 -10.72 -7.34 -10.99
CA LEU A 320 -10.28 -7.48 -9.61
C LEU A 320 -9.35 -6.32 -9.22
N ALA A 321 -9.42 -5.87 -7.97
CA ALA A 321 -8.42 -5.00 -7.36
C ALA A 321 -8.21 -5.39 -5.89
N VAL A 322 -7.07 -5.02 -5.31
CA VAL A 322 -6.72 -5.34 -3.92
C VAL A 322 -6.36 -4.06 -3.18
N VAL A 323 -6.89 -3.92 -1.98
CA VAL A 323 -6.60 -2.82 -1.05
C VAL A 323 -6.96 -3.27 0.37
N ASP A 324 -6.32 -2.74 1.38
CA ASP A 324 -6.79 -2.82 2.77
C ASP A 324 -7.80 -1.68 2.96
N TRP A 325 -9.08 -1.94 2.64
CA TRP A 325 -10.14 -0.92 2.53
C TRP A 325 -10.65 -0.47 3.90
N ASP A 326 -10.69 -1.37 4.87
CA ASP A 326 -11.11 -1.06 6.24
C ASP A 326 -9.94 -0.81 7.20
N GLU A 327 -8.71 -0.84 6.67
CA GLU A 327 -7.47 -0.51 7.38
C GLU A 327 -7.18 -1.41 8.58
N ASP A 328 -7.60 -2.66 8.49
CA ASP A 328 -7.44 -3.65 9.54
C ASP A 328 -6.13 -4.47 9.42
N GLY A 329 -5.40 -4.26 8.32
CA GLY A 329 -4.11 -4.87 8.01
C GLY A 329 -4.18 -6.10 7.11
N CYS A 330 -5.37 -6.71 6.93
CA CYS A 330 -5.59 -7.75 5.93
C CYS A 330 -5.88 -7.11 4.56
N SER A 331 -5.52 -7.77 3.49
CA SER A 331 -5.91 -7.32 2.15
C SER A 331 -7.38 -7.62 1.91
N ASP A 332 -8.11 -6.66 1.31
CA ASP A 332 -9.48 -6.85 0.85
C ASP A 332 -9.49 -7.02 -0.67
N LEU A 333 -10.46 -7.79 -1.16
CA LEU A 333 -10.66 -8.01 -2.58
C LEU A 333 -11.85 -7.20 -3.07
N VAL A 334 -11.61 -6.35 -4.07
CA VAL A 334 -12.64 -5.61 -4.81
C VAL A 334 -12.91 -6.37 -6.09
N VAL A 335 -14.17 -6.76 -6.29
CA VAL A 335 -14.63 -7.59 -7.41
C VAL A 335 -15.60 -6.78 -8.26
N GLY A 336 -15.29 -6.60 -9.54
CA GLY A 336 -16.20 -6.02 -10.52
C GLY A 336 -17.13 -7.08 -11.11
N VAL A 337 -18.40 -6.68 -11.26
CA VAL A 337 -19.50 -7.46 -11.84
C VAL A 337 -20.19 -6.58 -12.88
N PRO A 338 -19.52 -6.27 -14.02
CA PRO A 338 -19.99 -5.23 -14.93
C PRO A 338 -21.29 -5.58 -15.65
N HIS A 339 -21.63 -6.86 -15.73
CA HIS A 339 -22.84 -7.34 -16.41
C HIS A 339 -23.98 -7.68 -15.44
N GLU A 340 -23.89 -7.30 -14.17
CA GLU A 340 -24.98 -7.44 -13.20
C GLU A 340 -26.19 -6.66 -13.61
N ASP A 341 -27.36 -7.29 -13.59
CA ASP A 341 -28.64 -6.66 -13.83
C ASP A 341 -29.12 -5.93 -12.57
N ILE A 342 -29.39 -4.64 -12.67
CA ILE A 342 -29.88 -3.84 -11.55
C ILE A 342 -31.38 -3.73 -11.61
N GLY A 343 -32.08 -4.73 -11.06
CA GLY A 343 -33.52 -4.88 -11.17
C GLY A 343 -33.95 -5.18 -12.60
N GLU A 344 -34.54 -4.20 -13.32
CA GLU A 344 -34.91 -4.35 -14.74
C GLU A 344 -33.89 -3.73 -15.70
N VAL A 345 -32.77 -3.21 -15.18
CA VAL A 345 -31.72 -2.55 -15.97
C VAL A 345 -30.64 -3.56 -16.28
N ALA A 346 -30.56 -4.01 -17.52
CA ALA A 346 -29.55 -4.97 -17.95
C ALA A 346 -28.15 -4.36 -17.96
N ASP A 347 -27.14 -5.15 -17.58
CA ASP A 347 -25.72 -4.77 -17.58
C ASP A 347 -25.44 -3.43 -16.87
N GLY A 348 -26.19 -3.11 -15.82
CA GLY A 348 -25.97 -1.90 -15.03
C GLY A 348 -24.66 -1.94 -14.25
N GLY A 349 -24.30 -3.11 -13.83
CA GLY A 349 -23.06 -3.44 -13.14
C GLY A 349 -23.01 -3.01 -11.67
N LEU A 350 -22.20 -3.70 -10.91
CA LEU A 350 -21.87 -3.37 -9.51
C LEU A 350 -20.44 -3.74 -9.14
N VAL A 351 -20.02 -3.35 -7.95
CA VAL A 351 -18.71 -3.70 -7.37
C VAL A 351 -18.89 -4.23 -5.96
N THR A 352 -18.38 -5.43 -5.70
CA THR A 352 -18.39 -6.07 -4.38
C THR A 352 -17.04 -5.91 -3.69
N VAL A 353 -17.01 -5.47 -2.42
CA VAL A 353 -15.84 -5.51 -1.56
C VAL A 353 -15.98 -6.70 -0.60
N LEU A 354 -15.02 -7.61 -0.68
CA LEU A 354 -14.88 -8.77 0.21
C LEU A 354 -13.74 -8.48 1.18
N TYR A 355 -14.04 -8.42 2.47
CA TYR A 355 -13.05 -8.06 3.49
C TYR A 355 -12.20 -9.27 3.88
N GLY A 356 -10.87 -9.02 3.99
CA GLY A 356 -9.92 -9.98 4.53
C GLY A 356 -10.08 -10.18 6.03
N SER A 357 -9.64 -11.31 6.54
CA SER A 357 -9.62 -11.60 7.98
C SER A 357 -8.75 -12.80 8.28
N PRO A 358 -8.28 -13.00 9.54
CA PRO A 358 -7.55 -14.20 9.92
C PRO A 358 -8.29 -15.52 9.66
N ASP A 359 -9.59 -15.47 9.45
CA ASP A 359 -10.42 -16.63 9.09
C ASP A 359 -10.55 -16.81 7.57
N GLY A 360 -10.00 -15.90 6.78
CA GLY A 360 -10.03 -15.86 5.33
C GLY A 360 -10.93 -14.77 4.76
N LEU A 361 -10.89 -14.62 3.45
CA LEU A 361 -11.61 -13.59 2.72
C LEU A 361 -13.14 -13.78 2.84
N GLY A 362 -13.85 -12.71 3.20
CA GLY A 362 -15.31 -12.70 3.39
C GLY A 362 -15.81 -13.45 4.63
N GLN A 363 -14.93 -13.86 5.55
CA GLN A 363 -15.31 -14.60 6.76
C GLN A 363 -15.43 -13.73 8.02
N GLY A 364 -14.84 -12.54 8.01
CA GLY A 364 -14.88 -11.61 9.16
C GLY A 364 -16.02 -10.60 9.04
N ARG A 365 -15.74 -9.49 8.40
CA ARG A 365 -16.69 -8.43 8.12
C ARG A 365 -17.59 -8.82 6.93
N ALA A 366 -18.88 -8.47 6.99
CA ALA A 366 -19.83 -8.68 5.90
C ALA A 366 -19.38 -7.89 4.64
N ALA A 367 -19.42 -8.55 3.49
CA ALA A 367 -19.15 -7.92 2.20
C ALA A 367 -20.12 -6.76 1.91
N PHE A 368 -19.69 -5.83 1.06
CA PHE A 368 -20.46 -4.64 0.73
C PHE A 368 -20.49 -4.41 -0.79
N ASN A 369 -21.68 -4.09 -1.34
CA ASN A 369 -21.85 -3.74 -2.74
C ASN A 369 -21.95 -2.22 -2.93
N TYR A 370 -21.15 -1.72 -3.88
CA TYR A 370 -21.35 -0.40 -4.48
C TYR A 370 -22.20 -0.56 -5.74
N GLN A 371 -23.34 0.11 -5.78
CA GLN A 371 -24.31 0.06 -6.87
C GLN A 371 -24.88 1.47 -7.11
N GLN A 372 -24.99 1.90 -8.36
CA GLN A 372 -25.58 3.19 -8.71
C GLN A 372 -27.02 3.30 -8.18
N GLY A 373 -27.38 4.50 -7.69
CA GLY A 373 -28.68 4.78 -7.08
C GLY A 373 -28.85 4.28 -5.65
N THR A 374 -27.75 3.84 -5.00
CA THR A 374 -27.79 3.39 -3.60
C THR A 374 -26.65 3.99 -2.77
N GLY A 375 -26.83 4.05 -1.46
CA GLY A 375 -25.80 4.49 -0.53
C GLY A 375 -25.76 6.00 -0.32
N THR A 376 -24.66 6.65 -0.66
CA THR A 376 -24.45 8.11 -0.49
C THR A 376 -23.53 8.67 -1.57
N GLY A 377 -23.47 9.99 -1.70
CA GLY A 377 -22.53 10.70 -2.58
C GLY A 377 -22.84 10.53 -4.06
N ALA A 378 -21.80 10.48 -4.89
CA ALA A 378 -21.98 10.43 -6.34
C ALA A 378 -22.58 9.12 -6.82
N ILE A 379 -22.27 7.99 -6.17
CA ILE A 379 -22.85 6.68 -6.53
C ILE A 379 -24.37 6.68 -6.34
N ASP A 380 -24.87 7.22 -5.21
CA ASP A 380 -26.30 7.35 -4.94
C ASP A 380 -26.98 8.35 -5.90
N ALA A 381 -26.30 9.43 -6.24
CA ALA A 381 -26.80 10.48 -7.12
C ALA A 381 -26.89 10.05 -8.60
N ASN A 382 -26.23 8.97 -8.99
CA ASN A 382 -26.26 8.43 -10.36
C ASN A 382 -27.17 7.20 -10.42
N THR A 383 -28.14 7.22 -11.32
CA THR A 383 -29.01 6.06 -11.57
C THR A 383 -28.37 5.14 -12.60
N SER A 384 -28.49 3.83 -12.41
CA SER A 384 -28.06 2.83 -13.38
C SER A 384 -28.88 2.91 -14.66
N VAL A 385 -28.24 2.75 -15.80
CA VAL A 385 -28.84 2.67 -17.14
C VAL A 385 -28.31 1.42 -17.82
N GLU A 386 -29.10 0.84 -18.72
CA GLU A 386 -28.73 -0.35 -19.53
C GLU A 386 -27.36 -0.16 -20.19
N GLY A 387 -26.45 -1.11 -19.96
CA GLY A 387 -25.10 -1.13 -20.52
C GLY A 387 -24.10 -0.20 -19.83
N ASP A 388 -24.43 0.44 -18.70
CA ASP A 388 -23.47 1.28 -17.94
C ASP A 388 -22.18 0.53 -17.61
N GLY A 389 -22.28 -0.75 -17.23
CA GLY A 389 -21.14 -1.61 -16.95
C GLY A 389 -20.28 -1.14 -15.77
N MET A 390 -20.90 -0.72 -14.67
CA MET A 390 -20.15 -0.32 -13.47
C MET A 390 -19.24 -1.44 -12.98
N GLY A 391 -17.95 -1.15 -12.83
CA GLY A 391 -16.97 -2.16 -12.43
C GLY A 391 -16.20 -2.78 -13.59
N SER A 392 -16.38 -2.31 -14.83
CA SER A 392 -15.59 -2.77 -16.00
C SER A 392 -14.08 -2.52 -15.86
N ALA A 393 -13.68 -1.52 -15.08
CA ALA A 393 -12.30 -1.26 -14.70
C ALA A 393 -12.23 -0.86 -13.23
N LEU A 394 -11.18 -1.29 -12.55
CA LEU A 394 -10.94 -1.01 -11.13
C LEU A 394 -9.49 -0.59 -10.91
N ALA A 395 -9.29 0.46 -10.10
CA ALA A 395 -8.00 0.77 -9.53
C ALA A 395 -8.15 1.05 -8.04
N ALA A 396 -7.42 0.31 -7.20
CA ALA A 396 -7.45 0.46 -5.76
C ALA A 396 -6.03 0.44 -5.19
N GLY A 397 -5.86 1.01 -4.02
CA GLY A 397 -4.57 1.08 -3.33
C GLY A 397 -4.58 2.12 -2.22
N THR A 398 -3.40 2.51 -1.76
CA THR A 398 -3.23 3.55 -0.74
C THR A 398 -2.54 4.78 -1.33
N ALA A 399 -3.08 5.97 -1.07
CA ALA A 399 -2.44 7.22 -1.44
C ALA A 399 -1.18 7.48 -0.60
N ALA A 400 -0.39 8.47 -0.96
CA ALA A 400 0.89 8.77 -0.29
C ALA A 400 0.78 9.10 1.21
N ASP A 401 -0.40 9.50 1.68
CA ASP A 401 -0.71 9.70 3.11
C ASP A 401 -1.23 8.43 3.80
N GLY A 402 -1.29 7.31 3.05
CA GLY A 402 -1.73 5.99 3.53
C GLY A 402 -3.24 5.79 3.52
N GLU A 403 -4.06 6.76 3.10
CA GLU A 403 -5.50 6.58 3.01
C GLU A 403 -5.87 5.71 1.80
N PRO A 404 -6.70 4.66 1.98
CA PRO A 404 -7.12 3.81 0.87
C PRO A 404 -8.01 4.58 -0.11
N TYR A 405 -7.89 4.25 -1.40
CA TYR A 405 -8.77 4.74 -2.47
C TYR A 405 -9.27 3.59 -3.33
N LEU A 406 -10.44 3.83 -3.95
CA LEU A 406 -11.05 2.96 -4.95
C LEU A 406 -11.59 3.83 -6.09
N ALA A 407 -11.14 3.57 -7.31
CA ALA A 407 -11.68 4.13 -8.54
C ALA A 407 -12.43 3.03 -9.30
N ILE A 408 -13.66 3.32 -9.73
CA ILE A 408 -14.57 2.40 -10.39
C ILE A 408 -14.96 3.00 -11.74
N GLY A 409 -14.60 2.33 -12.83
CA GLY A 409 -14.97 2.72 -14.19
C GLY A 409 -16.40 2.32 -14.53
N VAL A 410 -17.09 3.21 -15.24
CA VAL A 410 -18.43 3.03 -15.78
C VAL A 410 -18.40 3.50 -17.24
N PRO A 411 -17.71 2.76 -18.15
CA PRO A 411 -17.44 3.23 -19.50
C PRO A 411 -18.66 3.34 -20.39
N GLY A 412 -19.72 2.58 -20.13
CA GLY A 412 -20.99 2.65 -20.86
C GLY A 412 -21.92 3.78 -20.40
N LYS A 413 -21.48 4.62 -19.44
CA LYS A 413 -22.34 5.68 -18.91
C LYS A 413 -22.73 6.70 -19.96
N ASN A 414 -24.04 6.89 -20.13
CA ASN A 414 -24.58 7.95 -20.99
C ASN A 414 -24.55 9.28 -20.22
N LEU A 415 -23.90 10.30 -20.76
CA LEU A 415 -23.78 11.62 -20.15
C LEU A 415 -24.30 12.72 -21.09
N LYS A 416 -25.19 13.58 -20.60
CA LYS A 416 -25.69 14.75 -21.36
C LYS A 416 -26.28 14.41 -22.73
N GLY A 417 -26.69 13.17 -22.97
CA GLY A 417 -27.24 12.69 -24.24
C GLY A 417 -26.20 12.02 -25.17
N TYR A 418 -24.94 11.94 -24.75
CA TYR A 418 -23.90 11.18 -25.43
C TYR A 418 -23.88 9.74 -24.89
N VAL A 419 -24.02 8.79 -25.80
CA VAL A 419 -24.01 7.35 -25.47
C VAL A 419 -22.58 6.89 -25.25
N ASP A 420 -22.38 6.03 -24.22
CA ASP A 420 -21.05 5.46 -23.89
C ASP A 420 -19.95 6.52 -23.71
N ALA A 421 -20.29 7.68 -23.15
CA ALA A 421 -19.31 8.71 -22.88
C ALA A 421 -18.39 8.33 -21.70
N GLY A 422 -18.94 7.63 -20.71
CA GLY A 422 -18.23 7.08 -19.56
C GLY A 422 -18.01 8.04 -18.41
N LEU A 423 -17.84 7.47 -17.22
CA LEU A 423 -17.41 8.18 -16.00
C LEU A 423 -16.62 7.25 -15.08
N VAL A 424 -16.00 7.84 -14.07
CA VAL A 424 -15.32 7.10 -12.98
C VAL A 424 -15.87 7.58 -11.65
N PHE A 425 -16.27 6.64 -10.76
CA PHE A 425 -16.46 6.96 -9.36
C PHE A 425 -15.12 6.89 -8.63
N TYR A 426 -14.86 7.87 -7.78
CA TYR A 426 -13.69 7.93 -6.93
C TYR A 426 -14.08 7.98 -5.46
N LEU A 427 -13.63 7.00 -4.71
CA LEU A 427 -13.88 6.81 -3.29
C LEU A 427 -12.58 6.93 -2.50
N ARG A 428 -12.56 7.75 -1.44
CA ARG A 428 -11.42 7.87 -0.54
C ARG A 428 -11.85 8.53 0.78
N GLY A 429 -11.71 7.83 1.89
CA GLY A 429 -12.22 8.31 3.18
C GLY A 429 -13.71 8.66 3.11
N SER A 430 -14.06 9.92 3.35
CA SER A 430 -15.43 10.43 3.19
C SER A 430 -15.77 10.92 1.78
N THR A 431 -14.80 10.91 0.85
CA THR A 431 -15.01 11.32 -0.54
C THR A 431 -15.73 10.22 -1.31
N ASN A 432 -16.82 10.59 -1.98
CA ASN A 432 -17.53 9.79 -2.96
C ASN A 432 -17.98 10.75 -4.05
N THR A 433 -17.21 10.83 -5.14
CA THR A 433 -17.40 11.77 -6.25
C THR A 433 -17.34 11.03 -7.58
N SER A 434 -17.92 11.61 -8.62
CA SER A 434 -17.77 11.16 -10.01
C SER A 434 -16.83 12.08 -10.75
N ILE A 435 -16.12 11.52 -11.73
CA ILE A 435 -15.18 12.22 -12.62
C ILE A 435 -15.59 11.94 -14.05
N HIS A 436 -15.66 12.98 -14.88
CA HIS A 436 -15.89 12.88 -16.32
C HIS A 436 -15.18 14.01 -17.08
N GLN A 437 -15.15 13.95 -18.40
CA GLN A 437 -14.33 14.85 -19.21
C GLN A 437 -14.77 16.34 -19.16
N ASP A 438 -16.03 16.64 -18.89
CA ASP A 438 -16.52 18.02 -18.71
C ASP A 438 -16.30 18.62 -17.31
N ASP A 439 -15.60 17.92 -16.43
CA ASP A 439 -15.31 18.44 -15.09
C ASP A 439 -14.30 19.59 -15.12
N THR A 440 -14.46 20.53 -14.20
CA THR A 440 -13.60 21.71 -14.14
C THR A 440 -12.13 21.34 -13.98
N GLY A 441 -11.33 21.69 -14.98
CA GLY A 441 -9.89 21.44 -15.05
C GLY A 441 -9.50 20.14 -15.75
N VAL A 442 -10.44 19.29 -16.11
CA VAL A 442 -10.22 18.18 -17.05
C VAL A 442 -10.17 18.76 -18.45
N VAL A 443 -9.21 18.34 -19.26
CA VAL A 443 -9.07 18.74 -20.67
C VAL A 443 -9.75 17.67 -21.52
N GLY A 444 -10.60 18.06 -22.42
CA GLY A 444 -11.45 17.24 -23.28
C GLY A 444 -12.90 17.72 -23.23
N VAL A 445 -13.75 17.06 -23.94
CA VAL A 445 -15.21 17.25 -23.95
C VAL A 445 -15.87 15.88 -23.98
N ILE A 446 -17.05 15.76 -23.41
CA ILE A 446 -17.83 14.51 -23.48
C ILE A 446 -18.31 14.28 -24.92
N GLU A 447 -17.96 13.14 -25.51
CA GLU A 447 -18.42 12.67 -26.80
C GLU A 447 -19.04 11.27 -26.71
N ALA A 448 -19.75 10.86 -27.75
CA ALA A 448 -20.32 9.53 -27.80
C ALA A 448 -19.23 8.49 -28.14
N GLY A 449 -19.12 7.45 -27.33
CA GLY A 449 -18.19 6.38 -27.54
C GLY A 449 -16.81 6.57 -26.90
N ASP A 450 -16.54 7.69 -26.20
CA ASP A 450 -15.24 7.96 -25.56
C ASP A 450 -14.85 6.87 -24.56
N ARG A 451 -15.86 6.31 -23.85
CA ARG A 451 -15.67 5.27 -22.85
C ARG A 451 -14.68 5.67 -21.76
N PHE A 452 -14.76 6.92 -21.29
CA PHE A 452 -13.95 7.40 -20.17
C PHE A 452 -14.09 6.48 -18.96
N GLY A 453 -12.98 5.94 -18.46
CA GLY A 453 -12.99 4.94 -17.39
C GLY A 453 -12.96 3.48 -17.87
N ALA A 454 -12.77 3.22 -19.18
CA ALA A 454 -12.59 1.86 -19.70
C ALA A 454 -11.29 1.19 -19.22
N ALA A 455 -10.27 1.97 -18.90
CA ALA A 455 -9.05 1.51 -18.26
C ALA A 455 -8.65 2.45 -17.13
N LEU A 456 -8.17 1.87 -16.04
CA LEU A 456 -7.75 2.59 -14.83
C LEU A 456 -6.40 2.07 -14.33
N ALA A 457 -5.52 2.98 -13.94
CA ALA A 457 -4.29 2.63 -13.22
C ALA A 457 -3.98 3.70 -12.19
N ALA A 458 -3.41 3.31 -11.06
CA ALA A 458 -3.04 4.27 -10.04
C ALA A 458 -1.76 3.86 -9.29
N SER A 459 -1.11 4.86 -8.71
CA SER A 459 0.00 4.75 -7.78
C SER A 459 -0.36 5.52 -6.51
N PRO A 460 0.44 5.51 -5.46
CA PRO A 460 0.20 6.39 -4.30
C PRO A 460 0.13 7.89 -4.62
N ASN A 461 0.68 8.32 -5.75
CA ASN A 461 0.76 9.74 -6.12
C ASN A 461 -0.32 10.17 -7.13
N ASN A 462 -0.70 9.28 -8.07
CA ASN A 462 -1.53 9.62 -9.22
C ASN A 462 -2.56 8.54 -9.55
N LEU A 463 -3.66 8.97 -10.19
CA LEU A 463 -4.65 8.15 -10.86
C LEU A 463 -4.62 8.48 -12.36
N ALA A 464 -4.65 7.48 -13.23
CA ALA A 464 -4.80 7.61 -14.67
C ALA A 464 -6.11 6.97 -15.12
N ILE A 465 -6.84 7.64 -16.01
CA ILE A 465 -8.13 7.22 -16.55
C ILE A 465 -8.02 7.24 -18.08
N GLY A 466 -8.23 6.08 -18.70
CA GLY A 466 -8.25 5.93 -20.16
C GLY A 466 -9.64 6.17 -20.76
N ALA A 467 -9.65 6.80 -21.91
CA ALA A 467 -10.80 7.00 -22.79
C ALA A 467 -10.39 6.52 -24.20
N PRO A 468 -10.37 5.18 -24.46
CA PRO A 468 -9.84 4.64 -25.70
C PRO A 468 -10.68 4.95 -26.94
N GLY A 469 -11.93 5.40 -26.77
CA GLY A 469 -12.80 5.83 -27.85
C GLY A 469 -12.74 7.33 -28.16
N GLU A 470 -11.93 8.11 -27.45
CA GLU A 470 -11.75 9.54 -27.65
C GLU A 470 -11.38 9.86 -29.09
N THR A 471 -12.04 10.87 -29.67
CA THR A 471 -11.67 11.40 -30.98
C THR A 471 -10.61 12.48 -30.82
N SER A 472 -9.43 12.33 -31.43
CA SER A 472 -8.36 13.33 -31.30
C SER A 472 -8.75 14.70 -31.87
N ASP A 473 -8.06 15.77 -31.48
CA ASP A 473 -8.24 17.13 -32.03
C ASP A 473 -8.04 17.18 -33.55
N SER A 474 -7.28 16.25 -34.13
CA SER A 474 -7.08 16.09 -35.58
C SER A 474 -8.26 15.42 -36.28
N GLY A 475 -9.23 14.87 -35.53
CA GLY A 475 -10.44 14.20 -36.02
C GLY A 475 -10.24 12.69 -36.27
N ALA A 476 -9.22 12.07 -35.69
CA ALA A 476 -9.03 10.62 -35.71
C ALA A 476 -9.97 9.96 -34.69
N ALA A 477 -10.97 9.22 -35.17
CA ALA A 477 -11.95 8.55 -34.29
C ALA A 477 -11.31 7.36 -33.60
N ASP A 478 -11.71 7.11 -32.34
CA ASP A 478 -11.14 6.04 -31.49
C ASP A 478 -9.59 6.10 -31.39
N ALA A 479 -9.00 7.29 -31.49
CA ALA A 479 -7.56 7.47 -31.31
C ALA A 479 -7.16 7.26 -29.85
N GLY A 480 -8.02 7.69 -28.93
CA GLY A 480 -7.91 7.50 -27.50
C GLY A 480 -7.11 8.57 -26.77
N SER A 481 -7.36 8.67 -25.47
CA SER A 481 -6.67 9.60 -24.57
C SER A 481 -6.51 9.04 -23.16
N VAL A 482 -5.63 9.65 -22.36
CA VAL A 482 -5.45 9.34 -20.92
C VAL A 482 -5.46 10.62 -20.13
N THR A 483 -6.34 10.72 -19.12
CA THR A 483 -6.34 11.83 -18.17
C THR A 483 -5.69 11.40 -16.86
N ILE A 484 -4.78 12.21 -16.36
CA ILE A 484 -3.97 11.98 -15.15
C ILE A 484 -4.40 12.93 -14.05
N PHE A 485 -4.54 12.41 -12.83
CA PHE A 485 -4.95 13.15 -11.64
C PHE A 485 -3.97 12.93 -10.48
N LYS A 486 -3.94 13.87 -9.52
CA LYS A 486 -3.43 13.64 -8.15
C LYS A 486 -4.57 13.23 -7.25
N HIS A 487 -4.31 12.40 -6.24
CA HIS A 487 -5.33 12.00 -5.25
C HIS A 487 -5.83 13.15 -4.38
N ALA A 488 -5.07 14.24 -4.24
CA ALA A 488 -5.53 15.43 -3.55
C ALA A 488 -6.71 16.06 -4.29
N LEU A 489 -7.77 16.43 -3.56
CA LEU A 489 -8.97 17.02 -4.17
C LEU A 489 -8.72 18.46 -4.63
N SER A 490 -9.29 18.78 -5.78
CA SER A 490 -9.40 20.15 -6.31
C SER A 490 -10.50 20.93 -5.58
N ALA A 491 -10.63 22.21 -5.90
CA ALA A 491 -11.75 23.03 -5.40
C ALA A 491 -13.13 22.55 -5.92
N ALA A 492 -13.16 21.77 -6.99
CA ALA A 492 -14.38 21.14 -7.52
C ALA A 492 -14.79 19.87 -6.77
N GLY A 493 -13.96 19.38 -5.83
CA GLY A 493 -14.25 18.18 -5.04
C GLY A 493 -13.90 16.87 -5.73
N ILE A 494 -13.24 16.89 -6.88
CA ILE A 494 -12.70 15.74 -7.59
C ILE A 494 -11.18 15.66 -7.40
N PRO A 495 -10.51 14.53 -7.60
CA PRO A 495 -9.06 14.44 -7.73
C PRO A 495 -8.51 15.55 -8.64
N THR A 496 -7.39 16.15 -8.26
CA THR A 496 -6.85 17.31 -8.98
C THR A 496 -6.33 16.89 -10.36
N PRO A 497 -6.90 17.40 -11.47
CA PRO A 497 -6.39 17.11 -12.80
C PRO A 497 -4.94 17.60 -12.97
N VAL A 498 -4.12 16.80 -13.66
CA VAL A 498 -2.71 17.08 -13.96
C VAL A 498 -2.54 17.38 -15.43
N ALA A 499 -2.96 16.46 -16.29
CA ALA A 499 -2.89 16.55 -17.74
C ALA A 499 -3.83 15.53 -18.39
N THR A 500 -4.30 15.83 -19.60
CA THR A 500 -4.79 14.84 -20.56
C THR A 500 -3.73 14.71 -21.64
N VAL A 501 -3.40 13.48 -22.01
CA VAL A 501 -2.39 13.16 -23.03
C VAL A 501 -2.96 12.18 -24.06
N ASP A 502 -2.59 12.38 -25.29
CA ASP A 502 -2.84 11.55 -26.46
C ASP A 502 -1.57 11.49 -27.31
N GLN A 503 -1.59 10.83 -28.46
CA GLN A 503 -0.42 10.74 -29.36
C GLN A 503 -0.11 12.08 -30.07
N ASP A 504 -1.09 12.99 -30.25
CA ASP A 504 -0.86 14.34 -30.78
C ASP A 504 -0.29 15.32 -29.74
N SER A 505 -0.21 14.93 -28.48
CA SER A 505 0.29 15.76 -27.39
C SER A 505 1.78 16.08 -27.53
N SER A 506 2.16 17.34 -27.29
CA SER A 506 3.56 17.77 -27.43
C SER A 506 4.49 17.00 -26.50
N GLY A 507 5.47 16.33 -27.08
CA GLY A 507 6.47 15.52 -26.35
C GLY A 507 6.06 14.07 -26.14
N ILE A 508 4.95 13.63 -26.74
CA ILE A 508 4.60 12.23 -26.96
C ILE A 508 5.01 11.88 -28.39
N SER A 509 5.57 10.72 -28.57
CA SER A 509 5.99 10.22 -29.88
C SER A 509 4.82 9.62 -30.61
N ASP A 510 4.83 9.76 -31.92
CA ASP A 510 3.80 9.33 -32.86
C ASP A 510 2.69 10.37 -33.11
N ALA A 511 1.69 10.02 -33.87
CA ALA A 511 0.55 10.84 -34.20
C ALA A 511 -0.73 10.01 -34.04
N ALA A 512 -1.78 10.61 -33.53
CA ALA A 512 -3.07 9.96 -33.34
C ALA A 512 -3.68 9.53 -34.69
N GLU A 513 -3.92 8.23 -34.85
CA GLU A 513 -4.59 7.63 -36.01
C GLU A 513 -5.95 7.03 -35.60
N ALA A 514 -6.84 6.85 -36.56
CA ALA A 514 -8.17 6.29 -36.24
C ALA A 514 -8.07 4.81 -35.83
N GLY A 515 -8.57 4.47 -34.67
CA GLY A 515 -8.59 3.12 -34.13
C GLY A 515 -7.39 2.72 -33.30
N ASP A 516 -6.46 3.63 -32.99
CA ASP A 516 -5.25 3.37 -32.19
C ASP A 516 -5.58 2.96 -30.76
N ARG A 517 -6.61 3.58 -30.19
CA ARG A 517 -7.09 3.30 -28.84
C ARG A 517 -6.01 3.52 -27.77
N PHE A 518 -5.31 4.66 -27.84
CA PHE A 518 -4.37 5.09 -26.80
C PHE A 518 -5.07 5.10 -25.44
N GLY A 519 -4.50 4.41 -24.45
CA GLY A 519 -5.12 4.30 -23.13
C GLY A 519 -6.07 3.11 -22.96
N ALA A 520 -6.14 2.18 -23.93
CA ALA A 520 -6.93 0.95 -23.80
C ALA A 520 -6.43 0.02 -22.69
N ALA A 521 -5.14 0.06 -22.37
CA ALA A 521 -4.55 -0.65 -21.26
C ALA A 521 -3.59 0.28 -20.48
N LEU A 522 -3.68 0.25 -19.15
CA LEU A 522 -2.90 1.13 -18.28
C LEU A 522 -2.26 0.34 -17.13
N SER A 523 -1.03 0.69 -16.78
CA SER A 523 -0.38 0.23 -15.55
C SER A 523 0.52 1.31 -14.99
N MET A 524 0.43 1.59 -13.69
CA MET A 524 1.16 2.69 -13.04
C MET A 524 1.88 2.23 -11.79
N ILE A 525 3.12 2.69 -11.62
CA ILE A 525 3.93 2.44 -10.41
C ILE A 525 4.44 3.75 -9.81
N ALA A 526 4.70 3.71 -8.50
CA ALA A 526 5.43 4.78 -7.84
C ALA A 526 6.92 4.71 -8.19
N TYR A 527 7.53 5.86 -8.42
CA TYR A 527 8.93 6.02 -8.77
C TYR A 527 9.65 6.98 -7.82
N ARG A 528 10.76 6.51 -7.26
CA ARG A 528 11.67 7.34 -6.48
C ARG A 528 12.85 7.76 -7.37
N PRO A 529 12.89 9.02 -7.84
CA PRO A 529 14.03 9.52 -8.60
C PRO A 529 15.27 9.70 -7.71
N ASP A 530 16.45 9.74 -8.35
CA ASP A 530 17.70 10.02 -7.64
C ASP A 530 17.62 11.37 -6.92
N GLY A 531 18.18 11.42 -5.70
CA GLY A 531 18.15 12.58 -4.81
C GLY A 531 16.81 12.82 -4.07
N ALA A 532 15.73 12.11 -4.41
CA ALA A 532 14.46 12.20 -3.68
C ALA A 532 14.51 11.37 -2.38
N ALA A 533 13.84 11.87 -1.33
CA ALA A 533 13.73 11.15 -0.05
C ALA A 533 12.75 9.97 -0.11
N SER A 534 11.75 10.03 -1.00
CA SER A 534 10.70 9.02 -1.18
C SER A 534 10.28 8.92 -2.64
N ALA A 535 9.38 7.99 -2.97
CA ALA A 535 8.79 7.84 -4.30
C ALA A 535 7.76 8.96 -4.54
N THR A 536 8.21 10.08 -5.08
CA THR A 536 7.41 11.29 -5.34
C THR A 536 6.79 11.32 -6.74
N ASP A 537 7.35 10.56 -7.66
CA ASP A 537 6.95 10.51 -9.06
C ASP A 537 6.18 9.21 -9.36
N SER A 538 5.56 9.15 -10.51
CA SER A 538 4.94 7.94 -11.05
C SER A 538 5.48 7.64 -12.44
N ILE A 539 5.49 6.35 -12.83
CA ILE A 539 5.66 5.94 -14.23
C ILE A 539 4.39 5.21 -14.64
N LEU A 540 3.83 5.63 -15.77
CA LEU A 540 2.62 5.09 -16.38
C LEU A 540 3.00 4.42 -17.71
N ALA A 541 2.61 3.17 -17.90
CA ALA A 541 2.62 2.48 -19.18
C ALA A 541 1.22 2.60 -19.81
N VAL A 542 1.15 3.02 -21.07
CA VAL A 542 -0.07 3.24 -21.83
C VAL A 542 -0.04 2.35 -23.06
N GLY A 543 -0.94 1.38 -23.14
CA GLY A 543 -1.11 0.51 -24.28
C GLY A 543 -1.95 1.15 -25.39
N THR A 544 -1.51 1.00 -26.61
CA THR A 544 -2.13 1.48 -27.86
C THR A 544 -2.22 0.30 -28.84
N PRO A 545 -3.13 -0.68 -28.57
CA PRO A 545 -3.12 -1.95 -29.30
C PRO A 545 -3.54 -1.86 -30.76
N GLY A 546 -4.24 -0.78 -31.16
CA GLY A 546 -4.66 -0.54 -32.52
C GLY A 546 -3.63 0.16 -33.42
N GLU A 547 -2.50 0.58 -32.85
CA GLU A 547 -1.46 1.30 -33.56
C GLU A 547 -0.97 0.59 -34.80
N THR A 548 -0.91 1.36 -35.94
CA THR A 548 -0.38 0.88 -37.20
C THR A 548 1.11 1.20 -37.34
N LEU A 549 1.96 0.20 -37.17
CA LEU A 549 3.41 0.41 -37.26
C LEU A 549 3.94 0.42 -38.70
N TRP A 550 4.81 1.36 -38.99
CA TRP A 550 5.55 1.43 -40.23
C TRP A 550 7.00 0.97 -40.05
N VAL A 551 7.39 -0.14 -40.70
CA VAL A 551 8.78 -0.62 -40.74
C VAL A 551 9.30 -0.49 -42.15
N GLY A 552 10.10 0.52 -42.38
CA GLY A 552 10.52 0.91 -43.74
C GLY A 552 9.34 1.41 -44.58
N THR A 553 8.91 0.64 -45.58
CA THR A 553 7.76 0.97 -46.43
C THR A 553 6.55 0.05 -46.20
N THR A 554 6.63 -0.85 -45.25
CA THR A 554 5.57 -1.82 -44.93
C THR A 554 4.82 -1.35 -43.69
N SER A 555 3.49 -1.28 -43.76
CA SER A 555 2.60 -1.02 -42.63
C SER A 555 2.06 -2.32 -42.07
N TYR A 556 1.90 -2.35 -40.76
CA TYR A 556 1.33 -3.46 -40.02
C TYR A 556 0.17 -2.91 -39.15
N ALA A 557 -1.05 -3.04 -39.66
CA ALA A 557 -2.24 -2.58 -38.95
C ALA A 557 -2.45 -3.35 -37.64
N ASP A 558 -2.90 -2.69 -36.58
CA ASP A 558 -3.13 -3.26 -35.25
C ASP A 558 -1.89 -4.03 -34.73
N ALA A 559 -0.69 -3.61 -35.10
CA ALA A 559 0.54 -4.21 -34.57
C ALA A 559 0.74 -3.81 -33.11
N GLY A 560 0.33 -2.59 -32.74
CA GLY A 560 0.30 -2.05 -31.42
C GLY A 560 1.62 -1.51 -30.89
N GLN A 561 1.53 -0.64 -29.89
CA GLN A 561 2.67 -0.07 -29.16
C GLN A 561 2.34 0.22 -27.69
N VAL A 562 3.34 0.62 -26.92
CA VAL A 562 3.22 1.10 -25.55
C VAL A 562 4.04 2.38 -25.38
N SER A 563 3.41 3.44 -24.89
CA SER A 563 4.12 4.64 -24.42
C SER A 563 4.35 4.55 -22.90
N THR A 564 5.58 4.86 -22.47
CA THR A 564 5.92 4.96 -21.05
C THR A 564 6.11 6.41 -20.66
N LEU A 565 5.32 6.88 -19.67
CA LEU A 565 5.25 8.28 -19.28
C LEU A 565 5.70 8.44 -17.82
N ARG A 566 6.56 9.42 -17.56
CA ARG A 566 6.90 9.85 -16.20
C ARG A 566 6.02 11.04 -15.81
N ILE A 567 5.38 10.93 -14.66
CA ILE A 567 4.65 12.01 -14.00
C ILE A 567 5.49 12.46 -12.81
N SER A 568 6.05 13.68 -12.89
CA SER A 568 6.86 14.23 -11.79
C SER A 568 5.99 14.70 -10.61
N ALA A 569 6.60 14.89 -9.45
CA ALA A 569 5.94 15.47 -8.27
C ALA A 569 5.26 16.83 -8.56
N SER A 570 5.86 17.63 -9.47
CA SER A 570 5.28 18.91 -9.91
C SER A 570 4.06 18.76 -10.83
N GLY A 571 3.83 17.56 -11.39
CA GLY A 571 2.77 17.29 -12.37
C GLY A 571 3.24 17.43 -13.83
N THR A 572 4.53 17.54 -14.09
CA THR A 572 5.04 17.49 -15.46
C THR A 572 4.98 16.05 -15.97
N VAL A 573 4.33 15.85 -17.12
CA VAL A 573 4.30 14.58 -17.85
C VAL A 573 5.37 14.61 -18.95
N SER A 574 6.14 13.56 -19.06
CA SER A 574 7.16 13.40 -20.12
C SER A 574 7.26 11.94 -20.54
N GLU A 575 7.35 11.71 -21.84
CA GLU A 575 7.59 10.38 -22.37
C GLU A 575 9.01 9.92 -22.02
N LEU A 576 9.15 8.67 -21.58
CA LEU A 576 10.42 8.00 -21.36
C LEU A 576 10.84 7.20 -22.60
N ALA A 577 9.89 6.46 -23.17
CA ALA A 577 10.10 5.66 -24.38
C ALA A 577 8.77 5.27 -25.04
N THR A 578 8.80 5.09 -26.34
CA THR A 578 7.82 4.30 -27.12
C THR A 578 8.40 2.90 -27.32
N VAL A 579 7.59 1.87 -27.06
CA VAL A 579 8.01 0.47 -27.04
C VAL A 579 7.16 -0.33 -28.02
N HIS A 580 7.78 -0.97 -29.00
CA HIS A 580 7.16 -1.91 -29.93
C HIS A 580 8.23 -2.77 -30.62
N GLN A 581 7.85 -3.85 -31.30
CA GLN A 581 8.79 -4.79 -31.90
C GLN A 581 9.57 -4.23 -33.13
N GLY A 582 9.19 -3.05 -33.64
CA GLY A 582 9.94 -2.34 -34.68
C GLY A 582 11.05 -1.42 -34.14
N VAL A 583 11.18 -1.22 -32.83
CA VAL A 583 12.22 -0.40 -32.21
C VAL A 583 13.58 -1.10 -32.34
N ALA A 584 14.61 -0.34 -32.67
CA ALA A 584 15.97 -0.86 -32.81
C ALA A 584 16.46 -1.57 -31.54
N GLY A 585 16.92 -2.80 -31.67
CA GLY A 585 17.39 -3.63 -30.55
C GLY A 585 16.30 -4.45 -29.87
N VAL A 586 15.01 -4.13 -30.04
CA VAL A 586 13.91 -4.93 -29.52
C VAL A 586 13.76 -6.23 -30.31
N SER A 587 13.68 -7.34 -29.61
CA SER A 587 13.55 -8.67 -30.21
C SER A 587 12.18 -8.91 -30.83
N GLY A 588 12.13 -9.72 -31.89
CA GLY A 588 10.90 -10.04 -32.61
C GLY A 588 10.74 -9.19 -33.87
N ALA A 589 9.57 -9.30 -34.48
CA ALA A 589 9.18 -8.52 -35.64
C ALA A 589 7.69 -8.22 -35.56
N SER A 590 7.29 -6.98 -35.78
CA SER A 590 5.89 -6.57 -35.83
C SER A 590 5.16 -7.29 -36.96
N ALA A 591 3.94 -7.73 -36.68
CA ALA A 591 3.02 -8.25 -37.68
C ALA A 591 1.62 -7.63 -37.50
N ALA A 592 0.83 -7.61 -38.55
CA ALA A 592 -0.54 -7.08 -38.47
C ALA A 592 -1.38 -7.94 -37.50
N GLY A 593 -2.11 -7.27 -36.60
CA GLY A 593 -2.95 -7.93 -35.62
C GLY A 593 -2.21 -8.46 -34.39
N ASP A 594 -0.90 -8.22 -34.23
CA ASP A 594 -0.14 -8.64 -33.03
C ASP A 594 -0.75 -8.08 -31.75
N GLY A 595 -1.30 -6.85 -31.76
CA GLY A 595 -1.93 -6.20 -30.63
C GLY A 595 -0.95 -5.98 -29.45
N PHE A 596 0.29 -5.56 -29.75
CA PHE A 596 1.28 -5.20 -28.73
C PHE A 596 0.72 -4.11 -27.82
N GLY A 597 0.70 -4.35 -26.51
CA GLY A 597 0.12 -3.41 -25.56
C GLY A 597 -1.37 -3.64 -25.24
N THR A 598 -1.98 -4.74 -25.74
CA THR A 598 -3.35 -5.13 -25.30
C THR A 598 -3.46 -5.28 -23.78
N ALA A 599 -2.41 -5.75 -23.14
CA ALA A 599 -2.26 -5.72 -21.69
C ALA A 599 -0.86 -5.22 -21.33
N VAL A 600 -0.78 -4.45 -20.26
CA VAL A 600 0.48 -3.95 -19.69
C VAL A 600 0.50 -4.18 -18.17
N ALA A 601 1.65 -4.58 -17.65
CA ALA A 601 1.85 -4.78 -16.23
C ALA A 601 3.22 -4.26 -15.79
N ALA A 602 3.24 -3.18 -15.01
CA ALA A 602 4.44 -2.55 -14.50
C ALA A 602 4.71 -2.97 -13.06
N ALA A 603 5.96 -3.15 -12.68
CA ALA A 603 6.39 -3.47 -11.33
C ALA A 603 7.53 -2.58 -10.86
N ASN A 604 7.51 -2.23 -9.57
CA ASN A 604 8.65 -1.74 -8.85
C ASN A 604 9.06 -2.79 -7.80
N THR A 605 10.16 -3.49 -8.05
CA THR A 605 10.64 -4.58 -7.18
C THR A 605 11.38 -4.07 -5.92
N ALA A 606 11.60 -2.75 -5.82
CA ALA A 606 12.25 -2.10 -4.69
C ALA A 606 11.62 -0.71 -4.41
N PRO A 607 10.34 -0.64 -3.98
CA PRO A 607 9.54 0.59 -4.00
C PRO A 607 10.07 1.71 -3.12
N ARG A 608 10.90 1.41 -2.10
CA ARG A 608 11.53 2.42 -1.24
C ARG A 608 12.94 2.82 -1.68
N ALA A 609 13.54 2.10 -2.62
CA ALA A 609 14.85 2.43 -3.18
C ALA A 609 14.72 3.45 -4.32
N VAL A 610 15.83 4.10 -4.67
CA VAL A 610 15.93 4.85 -5.92
C VAL A 610 15.69 3.88 -7.08
N GLY A 611 14.78 4.22 -7.98
CA GLY A 611 14.44 3.37 -9.11
C GLY A 611 15.62 3.20 -10.07
N THR A 612 15.83 2.00 -10.53
CA THR A 612 16.90 1.63 -11.48
C THR A 612 16.34 0.80 -12.63
N THR A 613 17.15 0.59 -13.67
CA THR A 613 16.80 -0.31 -14.80
C THR A 613 16.53 -1.75 -14.34
N ALA A 614 17.07 -2.18 -13.21
CA ALA A 614 16.85 -3.51 -12.67
C ALA A 614 15.61 -3.63 -11.76
N THR A 615 15.08 -2.51 -11.28
CA THR A 615 13.99 -2.51 -10.29
C THR A 615 12.66 -1.99 -10.82
N LEU A 616 12.66 -1.24 -11.92
CA LEU A 616 11.45 -0.73 -12.56
C LEU A 616 11.21 -1.48 -13.87
N LEU A 617 10.25 -2.40 -13.86
CA LEU A 617 10.05 -3.41 -14.88
C LEU A 617 8.67 -3.26 -15.54
N LEU A 618 8.57 -3.67 -16.79
CA LEU A 618 7.36 -3.66 -17.60
C LEU A 618 7.20 -5.01 -18.30
N ALA A 619 6.00 -5.56 -18.25
CA ALA A 619 5.57 -6.65 -19.11
C ALA A 619 4.48 -6.14 -20.07
N VAL A 620 4.59 -6.50 -21.35
CA VAL A 620 3.67 -6.12 -22.41
C VAL A 620 3.14 -7.39 -23.06
N GLY A 621 1.83 -7.52 -23.12
CA GLY A 621 1.16 -8.61 -23.79
C GLY A 621 1.05 -8.38 -25.31
N VAL A 622 1.23 -9.46 -26.05
CA VAL A 622 1.13 -9.51 -27.51
C VAL A 622 0.26 -10.71 -27.89
N PRO A 623 -1.06 -10.67 -27.57
CA PRO A 623 -1.94 -11.85 -27.67
C PRO A 623 -2.22 -12.33 -29.10
N GLY A 624 -2.09 -11.47 -30.09
CA GLY A 624 -2.25 -11.80 -31.50
C GLY A 624 -1.00 -12.36 -32.17
N LYS A 625 0.10 -12.54 -31.42
CA LYS A 625 1.36 -13.02 -31.98
C LYS A 625 1.27 -14.46 -32.48
N ASP A 626 1.57 -14.65 -33.74
CA ASP A 626 1.77 -16.00 -34.33
C ASP A 626 3.12 -16.57 -33.89
N ILE A 627 3.12 -17.83 -33.40
CA ILE A 627 4.33 -18.56 -33.05
C ILE A 627 4.42 -19.79 -33.93
N ASP A 628 5.37 -19.81 -34.85
CA ASP A 628 5.53 -20.83 -35.88
C ASP A 628 4.23 -21.00 -36.72
N THR A 629 3.50 -22.12 -36.56
CA THR A 629 2.23 -22.40 -37.22
C THR A 629 1.00 -22.16 -36.33
N ALA A 630 1.21 -21.76 -35.09
CA ALA A 630 0.13 -21.50 -34.14
C ALA A 630 -0.28 -20.02 -34.25
N THR A 631 -1.43 -19.77 -34.90
CA THR A 631 -1.98 -18.42 -35.02
C THR A 631 -2.55 -17.94 -33.71
N ASP A 632 -2.34 -16.67 -33.36
CA ASP A 632 -2.75 -16.03 -32.11
C ASP A 632 -2.32 -16.85 -30.88
N ALA A 633 -1.15 -17.49 -30.92
CA ALA A 633 -0.62 -18.20 -29.77
C ALA A 633 -0.28 -17.22 -28.64
N GLY A 634 0.16 -16.04 -29.01
CA GLY A 634 0.49 -14.94 -28.11
C GLY A 634 1.83 -15.10 -27.39
N MET A 635 2.31 -14.00 -26.87
CA MET A 635 3.52 -13.91 -26.05
C MET A 635 3.46 -12.72 -25.10
N VAL A 636 4.39 -12.67 -24.16
CA VAL A 636 4.67 -11.51 -23.33
C VAL A 636 6.09 -11.04 -23.61
N GLN A 637 6.29 -9.74 -23.73
CA GLN A 637 7.61 -9.15 -23.84
C GLN A 637 7.88 -8.27 -22.60
N THR A 638 9.09 -8.38 -22.04
CA THR A 638 9.45 -7.66 -20.81
C THR A 638 10.58 -6.68 -21.05
N PHE A 639 10.55 -5.56 -20.35
CA PHE A 639 11.45 -4.43 -20.52
C PHE A 639 11.82 -3.82 -19.16
N SER A 640 12.86 -2.98 -19.16
CA SER A 640 13.03 -1.98 -18.11
C SER A 640 12.23 -0.72 -18.48
N LEU A 641 11.58 -0.10 -17.49
CA LEU A 641 10.93 1.21 -17.64
C LEU A 641 11.93 2.37 -17.72
N LEU A 642 13.21 2.11 -17.42
CA LEU A 642 14.30 3.08 -17.55
C LEU A 642 15.35 2.57 -18.52
N GLY A 643 15.84 3.43 -19.41
CA GLY A 643 16.80 3.06 -20.46
C GLY A 643 16.13 2.82 -21.82
N ALA A 644 16.90 2.42 -22.81
CA ALA A 644 16.36 2.14 -24.15
C ALA A 644 15.65 0.78 -24.15
N PRO A 645 14.49 0.65 -24.83
CA PRO A 645 13.73 -0.61 -24.85
C PRO A 645 14.53 -1.83 -25.29
N GLY A 646 15.42 -1.67 -26.30
CA GLY A 646 16.23 -2.77 -26.83
C GLY A 646 17.44 -3.18 -25.96
N ASP A 647 17.72 -2.50 -24.84
CA ASP A 647 18.89 -2.81 -24.01
C ASP A 647 18.66 -4.05 -23.12
N SER A 648 17.40 -4.38 -22.80
CA SER A 648 17.06 -5.40 -21.81
C SER A 648 15.74 -6.12 -22.10
N ASP A 649 15.30 -6.18 -23.35
CA ASP A 649 14.06 -6.85 -23.69
C ASP A 649 14.21 -8.38 -23.62
N HIS A 650 13.17 -9.03 -23.17
CA HIS A 650 13.04 -10.47 -23.14
C HIS A 650 11.62 -10.88 -23.50
N TRP A 651 11.45 -12.06 -24.10
CA TRP A 651 10.14 -12.55 -24.49
C TRP A 651 9.83 -13.91 -23.84
N ILE A 652 8.58 -14.11 -23.53
CA ILE A 652 8.03 -15.27 -22.84
C ILE A 652 6.90 -15.82 -23.69
N GLN A 653 7.00 -17.10 -24.09
CA GLN A 653 5.93 -17.84 -24.77
C GLN A 653 5.78 -19.23 -24.13
N ALA A 654 4.70 -19.91 -24.41
CA ALA A 654 4.53 -21.27 -23.95
C ALA A 654 5.70 -22.17 -24.39
N GLY A 655 6.27 -22.93 -23.44
CA GLY A 655 7.38 -23.87 -23.68
C GLY A 655 8.77 -23.26 -23.84
N ASN A 656 8.94 -21.95 -23.65
CA ASN A 656 10.28 -21.37 -23.69
C ASN A 656 11.06 -21.57 -22.36
N GLU A 657 12.36 -21.26 -22.40
CA GLU A 657 13.28 -21.48 -21.28
C GLU A 657 12.95 -20.66 -20.02
N ARG A 658 12.07 -19.64 -20.09
CA ARG A 658 11.71 -18.77 -18.98
C ARG A 658 10.65 -19.37 -18.06
N GLY A 659 10.20 -20.57 -18.38
CA GLY A 659 9.40 -21.40 -17.51
C GLY A 659 7.88 -21.31 -17.69
N LEU A 660 7.38 -20.65 -18.75
CA LEU A 660 5.96 -20.74 -19.07
C LEU A 660 5.65 -22.13 -19.63
N PRO A 661 4.85 -22.97 -18.92
CA PRO A 661 4.61 -24.34 -19.33
C PRO A 661 3.83 -24.47 -20.64
N GLY A 662 3.90 -25.66 -21.25
CA GLY A 662 3.09 -26.01 -22.43
C GLY A 662 3.86 -25.88 -23.74
N THR A 663 3.10 -25.79 -24.83
CA THR A 663 3.60 -25.53 -26.18
C THR A 663 2.69 -24.49 -26.82
N PRO A 664 3.19 -23.66 -27.76
CA PRO A 664 2.35 -22.72 -28.48
C PRO A 664 1.20 -23.43 -29.17
N GLY A 665 0.01 -22.95 -28.99
CA GLY A 665 -1.21 -23.46 -29.62
C GLY A 665 -2.06 -22.32 -30.16
N ALA A 666 -2.82 -22.61 -31.23
CA ALA A 666 -3.66 -21.60 -31.85
C ALA A 666 -4.68 -21.00 -30.86
N ALA A 667 -4.85 -19.70 -30.90
CA ALA A 667 -5.78 -18.92 -30.09
C ALA A 667 -5.57 -19.02 -28.57
N GLN A 668 -4.38 -19.37 -28.09
CA GLN A 668 -4.04 -19.36 -26.66
C GLN A 668 -3.98 -17.94 -26.09
N LYS A 669 -3.65 -16.94 -26.93
CA LYS A 669 -3.62 -15.51 -26.60
C LYS A 669 -2.78 -15.22 -25.33
N VAL A 670 -1.62 -15.85 -25.20
CA VAL A 670 -0.67 -15.55 -24.12
C VAL A 670 -0.38 -14.06 -24.09
N GLY A 671 -0.48 -13.44 -22.93
CA GLY A 671 -0.31 -12.00 -22.76
C GLY A 671 -1.60 -11.18 -22.79
N ALA A 672 -2.78 -11.81 -23.01
CA ALA A 672 -4.05 -11.08 -22.90
C ALA A 672 -4.37 -10.68 -21.44
N PHE A 673 -3.89 -11.45 -20.46
CA PHE A 673 -4.19 -11.25 -19.04
C PHE A 673 -2.91 -11.27 -18.21
N LEU A 674 -2.54 -10.11 -17.69
CA LEU A 674 -1.30 -9.88 -16.96
C LEU A 674 -1.57 -9.22 -15.62
N ASN A 675 -0.79 -9.59 -14.60
CA ASN A 675 -0.65 -8.82 -13.38
C ASN A 675 0.83 -8.83 -12.94
N ALA A 676 1.27 -7.80 -12.25
CA ALA A 676 2.64 -7.66 -11.76
C ALA A 676 2.65 -7.33 -10.27
N THR A 677 3.38 -8.13 -9.49
CA THR A 677 3.72 -7.82 -8.10
C THR A 677 5.20 -7.43 -8.00
N GLY A 678 5.65 -7.04 -6.83
CA GLY A 678 7.09 -6.78 -6.60
C GLY A 678 7.98 -8.02 -6.76
N THR A 679 7.39 -9.21 -6.79
CA THR A 679 8.10 -10.50 -6.82
C THR A 679 7.91 -11.28 -8.11
N HIS A 680 6.72 -11.23 -8.71
CA HIS A 680 6.32 -12.05 -9.85
C HIS A 680 5.61 -11.27 -10.95
N LEU A 681 5.78 -11.75 -12.17
CA LEU A 681 4.88 -11.50 -13.29
C LEU A 681 3.88 -12.66 -13.36
N TRP A 682 2.60 -12.34 -13.25
CA TRP A 682 1.52 -13.29 -13.35
C TRP A 682 0.92 -13.27 -14.76
N ILE A 683 0.84 -14.43 -15.40
CA ILE A 683 0.30 -14.62 -16.76
C ILE A 683 -0.91 -15.54 -16.69
N GLY A 684 -2.07 -15.04 -17.08
CA GLY A 684 -3.29 -15.81 -17.23
C GLY A 684 -3.36 -16.47 -18.61
N MET A 685 -3.73 -17.75 -18.62
CA MET A 685 -3.93 -18.55 -19.83
C MET A 685 -5.31 -19.22 -19.82
N PRO A 686 -6.42 -18.44 -19.90
CA PRO A 686 -7.76 -18.99 -19.81
C PRO A 686 -8.15 -19.87 -21.02
N TYR A 687 -7.46 -19.71 -22.15
CA TYR A 687 -7.76 -20.40 -23.41
C TYR A 687 -6.84 -21.62 -23.67
N GLY A 688 -6.15 -22.11 -22.68
CA GLY A 688 -5.36 -23.31 -22.77
C GLY A 688 -3.84 -23.12 -22.53
N PRO A 689 -3.04 -24.21 -22.54
CA PRO A 689 -3.39 -25.57 -22.92
C PRO A 689 -4.23 -26.37 -21.89
N ALA A 690 -4.39 -25.84 -20.66
CA ALA A 690 -5.26 -26.46 -19.67
C ALA A 690 -6.74 -26.28 -20.04
N GLU A 691 -7.56 -27.34 -19.97
CA GLU A 691 -8.97 -27.34 -20.42
C GLU A 691 -9.82 -26.21 -19.83
N ARG A 692 -9.48 -25.75 -18.60
CA ARG A 692 -10.21 -24.74 -17.84
C ARG A 692 -9.37 -23.50 -17.55
N GLY A 693 -8.27 -23.33 -18.25
CA GLY A 693 -7.29 -22.28 -18.01
C GLY A 693 -6.28 -22.59 -16.91
N ALA A 694 -5.28 -21.75 -16.83
CA ALA A 694 -4.21 -21.79 -15.82
C ALA A 694 -3.66 -20.37 -15.58
N VAL A 695 -2.98 -20.19 -14.46
CA VAL A 695 -2.24 -18.98 -14.12
C VAL A 695 -0.81 -19.38 -13.75
N HIS A 696 0.15 -18.63 -14.28
CA HIS A 696 1.57 -18.86 -14.05
C HIS A 696 2.22 -17.63 -13.45
N GLY A 697 2.80 -17.77 -12.24
CA GLY A 697 3.62 -16.76 -11.58
C GLY A 697 5.09 -16.98 -11.93
N ILE A 698 5.63 -16.10 -12.75
CA ILE A 698 7.02 -16.15 -13.21
C ILE A 698 7.82 -15.15 -12.37
N PRO A 699 8.81 -15.57 -11.57
CA PRO A 699 9.68 -14.66 -10.86
C PRO A 699 10.35 -13.66 -11.82
N TRP A 700 10.47 -12.40 -11.42
CA TRP A 700 11.08 -11.35 -12.25
C TRP A 700 12.50 -11.72 -12.71
N SER A 701 13.24 -12.48 -11.89
CA SER A 701 14.56 -12.98 -12.31
C SER A 701 14.50 -13.84 -13.59
N ASN A 702 13.44 -14.64 -13.77
CA ASN A 702 13.23 -15.40 -14.99
C ASN A 702 12.66 -14.52 -16.11
N ALA A 703 11.67 -13.68 -15.80
CA ALA A 703 11.05 -12.79 -16.77
C ALA A 703 12.08 -11.85 -17.43
N MET A 704 13.11 -11.45 -16.68
CA MET A 704 14.21 -10.59 -17.14
C MET A 704 15.47 -11.36 -17.56
N GLY A 705 15.33 -12.55 -18.10
CA GLY A 705 16.40 -13.29 -18.79
C GLY A 705 16.98 -14.50 -18.08
N GLY A 706 16.66 -14.74 -16.81
CA GLY A 706 17.07 -15.94 -16.11
C GLY A 706 16.18 -17.16 -16.42
N THR A 707 16.57 -18.32 -15.91
CA THR A 707 15.85 -19.59 -16.13
C THR A 707 15.80 -20.47 -14.88
N GLY A 708 16.42 -20.03 -13.78
CA GLY A 708 16.70 -20.93 -12.63
C GLY A 708 15.65 -20.91 -11.51
N ALA A 709 14.75 -19.92 -11.47
CA ALA A 709 13.77 -19.80 -10.40
C ALA A 709 12.52 -20.65 -10.70
N THR A 710 11.88 -21.15 -9.65
CA THR A 710 10.66 -21.97 -9.77
C THR A 710 9.48 -21.11 -10.21
N VAL A 711 8.75 -21.56 -11.23
CA VAL A 711 7.49 -20.96 -11.67
C VAL A 711 6.34 -21.55 -10.87
N THR A 712 5.52 -20.69 -10.31
CA THR A 712 4.28 -21.08 -9.63
C THR A 712 3.17 -21.30 -10.64
N THR A 713 2.42 -22.41 -10.54
CA THR A 713 1.30 -22.69 -11.43
C THR A 713 0.05 -23.03 -10.63
N TYR A 714 -1.03 -22.34 -10.93
CA TYR A 714 -2.37 -22.61 -10.42
C TYR A 714 -3.25 -23.09 -11.57
N GLN A 715 -3.92 -24.21 -11.37
CA GLN A 715 -4.81 -24.83 -12.37
C GLN A 715 -5.98 -25.51 -11.67
N PRO A 716 -7.24 -25.31 -12.13
CA PRO A 716 -8.39 -26.03 -11.62
C PRO A 716 -8.21 -27.54 -11.66
N GLY A 717 -8.52 -28.22 -10.54
CA GLY A 717 -8.33 -29.66 -10.39
C GLY A 717 -6.91 -30.13 -10.03
N VAL A 718 -5.96 -29.21 -9.85
CA VAL A 718 -4.60 -29.50 -9.41
C VAL A 718 -4.38 -28.95 -8.00
N GLY A 719 -3.76 -29.76 -7.13
CA GLY A 719 -3.57 -29.41 -5.72
C GLY A 719 -4.92 -29.28 -4.99
N ALA A 720 -5.10 -28.19 -4.25
CA ALA A 720 -6.33 -27.91 -3.50
C ALA A 720 -7.39 -27.12 -4.30
N LEU A 721 -7.12 -26.75 -5.58
CA LEU A 721 -8.06 -25.97 -6.38
C LEU A 721 -9.19 -26.87 -6.93
N PRO A 722 -10.48 -26.51 -6.68
CA PRO A 722 -11.60 -27.25 -7.23
C PRO A 722 -11.60 -27.28 -8.76
N LEU A 723 -12.10 -28.39 -9.32
CA LEU A 723 -12.20 -28.60 -10.78
C LEU A 723 -13.32 -27.76 -11.45
N THR A 724 -13.97 -26.86 -10.76
CA THR A 724 -14.99 -25.96 -11.33
C THR A 724 -14.33 -24.89 -12.20
N GLY A 725 -15.09 -24.28 -13.12
CA GLY A 725 -14.62 -23.17 -13.92
C GLY A 725 -14.63 -23.44 -15.42
N LYS A 726 -14.32 -22.40 -16.22
CA LYS A 726 -14.30 -22.41 -17.69
C LYS A 726 -13.13 -21.64 -18.28
N ALA A 727 -12.78 -20.48 -17.71
CA ALA A 727 -11.77 -19.56 -18.21
C ALA A 727 -10.92 -18.94 -17.07
N PHE A 728 -10.41 -19.81 -16.21
CA PHE A 728 -9.59 -19.44 -15.06
C PHE A 728 -8.32 -18.69 -15.49
N GLY A 729 -8.16 -17.47 -14.97
CA GLY A 729 -7.02 -16.60 -15.28
C GLY A 729 -7.36 -15.38 -16.14
N MET A 730 -8.64 -15.02 -16.31
CA MET A 730 -9.02 -13.78 -16.99
C MET A 730 -8.80 -12.54 -16.14
N ALA A 731 -8.77 -12.66 -14.82
CA ALA A 731 -8.35 -11.61 -13.89
C ALA A 731 -7.44 -12.22 -12.82
N ILE A 732 -6.42 -11.47 -12.37
CA ILE A 732 -5.42 -11.97 -11.41
C ILE A 732 -5.03 -10.82 -10.47
N ARG A 733 -5.02 -11.09 -9.17
CA ARG A 733 -4.51 -10.16 -8.14
C ARG A 733 -3.84 -10.93 -7.01
#